data_3f77e32ffdb0e4833994f082b559b92f
#
_entry.id   3f77e32ffdb0e4833994f082b559b92f
#
_cell.length_a   1.000
_cell.length_b   1.000
_cell.length_c   1.000
_cell.angle_alpha   90.00
_cell.angle_beta   90.00
_cell.angle_gamma   90.00
#
_symmetry.space_group_name_H-M   'P 1'
#
loop_
_entity.id
_entity.type
_entity.pdbx_description
1 polymer ?
#
loop_
_entity_poly.entity_id
_entity_poly.type
_entity_poly.pdbx_seq_one_letter_code
_entity_poly.pdbx_strand_id
1 'polypeptide(L)'
;MKKLTSTKIKIHPRAIEAMGADLVTSDFVAILELVKNSYDACATTVKIEIGADNSFISIQDDGKGMSVNTIENAWATIATPDKLDNPYNSYNGITRAVSGNKGLGRLSAARLGNILEIYTKQPNHPTIYAKFIWNDLYSVENLDKCIFDLYEIEEIDAIKSSGTIIKISDLKSIWDEDNAALLKDELRRLLNPFKDRNEKFTILFKNHNEELNLFNFNSSAETITLHDFIQDAPYIIKGSVDKKMNVIYDFSYIKNFFNEENRSREIVSGKIDWDEIKRLAEKDSLVVHTNVSCGEFSFEIRIWELSKDYLDEISSKYRLKARQIRKSIEQHKGISIYRDNILVMPKSETSKDWLGLDKRRISQIGRRLSTSQIIGVIDITSKNNPNIGDTTNRETFKITPEYENFYAICYEGIIREVQNLRLLYKEKEQEEPVISDIFKDISPKDMQDEIDAIVEKNGDAREVKKVVDTYSDKLEKNIGKLKERMEYYAQLASAGTFSKLLIHELRNNVNPMLRFARYINEEYSPFSEKIQRSYTQAIDGTQRLIDLSNTFAPLSRRSFKKEKHYCNLFQQVNYTLSLLEDSLAENNISVVNDVDRSKYVSLHAGEIQTILINLIDNAMFWIKKKGEKGVIEITSEITDKYIILSINDNGVGILEELKERIFEPGVTTKLGGFGMGLVVANEIIASHGGYLKNIQPGYLGGATFEMTFPIYKGEIKDDTNN
;
A
#
# COMPACT_ATOMS: atom_id res chain seq x y z
N MET A 1 43.62 1.24 -44.36
CA MET A 1 43.86 0.75 -42.99
C MET A 1 44.74 -0.49 -43.04
N LYS A 2 45.75 -0.56 -42.20
CA LYS A 2 46.63 -1.74 -42.11
C LYS A 2 46.14 -2.55 -40.89
N LYS A 3 45.70 -3.81 -41.08
CA LYS A 3 45.30 -4.69 -40.01
C LYS A 3 46.52 -5.01 -39.14
N LEU A 4 46.46 -4.75 -37.83
CA LEU A 4 47.56 -5.01 -36.89
C LEU A 4 47.49 -6.45 -36.36
N THR A 5 46.30 -6.83 -35.87
CA THR A 5 46.08 -8.19 -35.33
C THR A 5 44.61 -8.55 -35.30
N SER A 6 44.27 -9.80 -35.05
CA SER A 6 42.94 -10.27 -34.71
C SER A 6 42.98 -10.86 -33.29
N THR A 7 42.12 -10.38 -32.40
CA THR A 7 42.05 -10.84 -31.00
C THR A 7 40.70 -11.50 -30.73
N LYS A 8 40.69 -12.61 -30.01
CA LYS A 8 39.46 -13.23 -29.54
C LYS A 8 38.95 -12.49 -28.33
N ILE A 9 37.64 -12.29 -28.26
CA ILE A 9 36.99 -11.80 -27.05
C ILE A 9 37.10 -12.90 -25.99
N LYS A 10 37.61 -12.56 -24.82
CA LYS A 10 37.71 -13.44 -23.65
C LYS A 10 36.78 -12.96 -22.58
N ILE A 11 36.07 -13.88 -21.92
CA ILE A 11 35.13 -13.59 -20.80
C ILE A 11 35.74 -14.20 -19.54
N HIS A 12 36.03 -13.38 -18.55
CA HIS A 12 36.46 -13.85 -17.23
C HIS A 12 35.29 -14.48 -16.48
N PRO A 13 35.46 -15.63 -15.79
CA PRO A 13 34.36 -16.31 -15.08
C PRO A 13 33.63 -15.45 -14.04
N ARG A 14 34.26 -14.45 -13.45
CA ARG A 14 33.61 -13.44 -12.58
C ARG A 14 32.47 -12.67 -13.26
N ALA A 15 32.37 -12.71 -14.58
CA ALA A 15 31.22 -12.19 -15.28
C ALA A 15 29.93 -12.94 -14.89
N ILE A 16 30.03 -14.23 -14.56
CA ILE A 16 28.89 -15.04 -14.05
C ILE A 16 28.40 -14.49 -12.69
N GLU A 17 29.37 -14.18 -11.81
CA GLU A 17 29.04 -13.62 -10.48
C GLU A 17 28.39 -12.24 -10.57
N ALA A 18 28.98 -11.34 -11.37
CA ALA A 18 28.43 -10.00 -11.60
C ALA A 18 27.02 -10.07 -12.22
N MET A 19 26.84 -10.91 -13.26
CA MET A 19 25.52 -11.10 -13.87
C MET A 19 24.52 -11.73 -12.89
N GLY A 20 24.95 -12.68 -12.05
CA GLY A 20 24.11 -13.32 -11.03
C GLY A 20 23.69 -12.35 -9.93
N ALA A 21 24.62 -11.55 -9.42
CA ALA A 21 24.35 -10.56 -8.38
C ALA A 21 23.43 -9.42 -8.84
N ASP A 22 23.62 -8.94 -10.08
CA ASP A 22 22.83 -7.82 -10.64
C ASP A 22 21.45 -8.25 -11.16
N LEU A 23 21.30 -9.50 -11.59
CA LEU A 23 20.06 -10.00 -12.19
C LEU A 23 19.11 -10.66 -11.20
N VAL A 24 19.60 -11.07 -10.03
CA VAL A 24 18.82 -11.70 -8.97
C VAL A 24 18.86 -10.80 -7.74
N THR A 25 17.80 -10.03 -7.52
CA THR A 25 17.75 -8.93 -6.56
C THR A 25 17.76 -9.37 -5.10
N SER A 26 17.33 -10.62 -4.80
CA SER A 26 17.35 -11.18 -3.44
C SER A 26 17.48 -12.69 -3.44
N ASP A 27 17.84 -13.26 -2.30
CA ASP A 27 17.95 -14.72 -2.11
C ASP A 27 16.58 -15.41 -2.23
N PHE A 28 15.51 -14.73 -1.82
CA PHE A 28 14.14 -15.21 -2.03
C PHE A 28 13.82 -15.36 -3.52
N VAL A 29 14.15 -14.36 -4.33
CA VAL A 29 13.99 -14.43 -5.79
C VAL A 29 14.81 -15.56 -6.39
N ALA A 30 16.00 -15.83 -5.86
CA ALA A 30 16.83 -16.95 -6.29
C ALA A 30 16.12 -18.30 -6.10
N ILE A 31 15.56 -18.53 -4.90
CA ILE A 31 14.82 -19.77 -4.61
C ILE A 31 13.55 -19.87 -5.47
N LEU A 32 12.78 -18.78 -5.59
CA LEU A 32 11.57 -18.77 -6.43
C LEU A 32 11.87 -19.12 -7.89
N GLU A 33 12.99 -18.68 -8.45
CA GLU A 33 13.40 -19.02 -9.83
C GLU A 33 13.76 -20.51 -9.96
N LEU A 34 14.37 -21.12 -8.94
CA LEU A 34 14.62 -22.56 -8.93
C LEU A 34 13.32 -23.37 -8.82
N VAL A 35 12.38 -22.94 -7.98
CA VAL A 35 11.03 -23.54 -7.89
C VAL A 35 10.25 -23.42 -9.20
N LYS A 36 10.38 -22.30 -9.91
CA LYS A 36 9.80 -22.14 -11.26
C LYS A 36 10.39 -23.12 -12.28
N ASN A 37 11.68 -23.39 -12.19
CA ASN A 37 12.27 -24.40 -13.05
C ASN A 37 11.67 -25.80 -12.79
N SER A 38 11.35 -26.14 -11.54
CA SER A 38 10.64 -27.38 -11.20
C SER A 38 9.22 -27.39 -11.81
N TYR A 39 8.50 -26.25 -11.74
CA TYR A 39 7.21 -26.10 -12.40
C TYR A 39 7.33 -26.28 -13.93
N ASP A 40 8.30 -25.61 -14.56
CA ASP A 40 8.58 -25.75 -15.99
C ASP A 40 8.94 -27.19 -16.39
N ALA A 41 9.52 -27.99 -15.46
CA ALA A 41 9.82 -29.40 -15.65
C ALA A 41 8.60 -30.32 -15.48
N CYS A 42 7.39 -29.78 -15.39
CA CYS A 42 6.11 -30.48 -15.17
C CYS A 42 6.08 -31.27 -13.85
N ALA A 43 6.79 -30.84 -12.80
CA ALA A 43 6.73 -31.45 -11.49
C ALA A 43 5.33 -31.32 -10.89
N THR A 44 4.89 -32.32 -10.12
CA THR A 44 3.66 -32.25 -9.32
C THR A 44 3.96 -31.85 -7.89
N THR A 45 5.17 -32.06 -7.44
CA THR A 45 5.63 -31.74 -6.09
C THR A 45 7.03 -31.14 -6.14
N VAL A 46 7.24 -30.06 -5.42
CA VAL A 46 8.57 -29.54 -5.13
C VAL A 46 8.73 -29.43 -3.61
N LYS A 47 9.84 -29.97 -3.10
CA LYS A 47 10.23 -29.89 -1.71
C LYS A 47 11.42 -28.96 -1.55
N ILE A 48 11.27 -27.96 -0.68
CA ILE A 48 12.34 -27.05 -0.30
C ILE A 48 12.72 -27.36 1.15
N GLU A 49 14.00 -27.59 1.38
CA GLU A 49 14.53 -27.90 2.70
C GLU A 49 15.69 -26.99 3.04
N ILE A 50 15.64 -26.34 4.20
CA ILE A 50 16.76 -25.61 4.80
C ILE A 50 17.30 -26.51 5.91
N GLY A 51 18.56 -26.92 5.77
CA GLY A 51 19.23 -27.80 6.70
C GLY A 51 19.52 -27.12 8.05
N ALA A 52 19.68 -27.96 9.10
CA ALA A 52 20.06 -27.47 10.41
C ALA A 52 21.36 -26.66 10.34
N ASP A 53 21.47 -25.63 11.21
CA ASP A 53 22.63 -24.73 11.30
C ASP A 53 23.02 -24.06 9.97
N ASN A 54 22.03 -23.84 9.09
CA ASN A 54 22.26 -23.27 7.75
C ASN A 54 23.26 -24.06 6.90
N SER A 55 23.28 -25.40 7.05
CA SER A 55 24.24 -26.26 6.37
C SER A 55 24.02 -26.34 4.85
N PHE A 56 22.76 -26.27 4.40
CA PHE A 56 22.38 -26.31 3.00
C PHE A 56 20.96 -25.80 2.76
N ILE A 57 20.68 -25.46 1.49
CA ILE A 57 19.34 -25.34 0.93
C ILE A 57 19.20 -26.43 -0.13
N SER A 58 18.11 -27.19 -0.09
CA SER A 58 17.82 -28.22 -1.09
C SER A 58 16.45 -27.96 -1.72
N ILE A 59 16.38 -28.10 -3.04
CA ILE A 59 15.15 -28.00 -3.83
C ILE A 59 15.02 -29.29 -4.62
N GLN A 60 14.03 -30.08 -4.30
CA GLN A 60 13.76 -31.40 -4.88
C GLN A 60 12.43 -31.39 -5.62
N ASP A 61 12.38 -31.90 -6.84
CA ASP A 61 11.16 -32.04 -7.63
C ASP A 61 11.00 -33.46 -8.19
N ASP A 62 9.76 -33.81 -8.56
CA ASP A 62 9.34 -35.03 -9.23
C ASP A 62 9.07 -34.83 -10.74
N GLY A 63 9.67 -33.80 -11.34
CA GLY A 63 9.51 -33.46 -12.75
C GLY A 63 10.18 -34.43 -13.70
N LYS A 64 10.28 -34.07 -14.98
CA LYS A 64 10.82 -34.93 -16.05
C LYS A 64 12.31 -35.28 -15.91
N GLY A 65 13.04 -34.58 -15.03
CA GLY A 65 14.50 -34.72 -14.91
C GLY A 65 15.29 -34.19 -16.11
N MET A 66 16.61 -34.29 -16.08
CA MET A 66 17.50 -33.80 -17.11
C MET A 66 18.35 -34.93 -17.69
N SER A 67 18.58 -34.94 -19.02
CA SER A 67 19.59 -35.74 -19.67
C SER A 67 20.97 -35.05 -19.60
N VAL A 68 22.06 -35.77 -19.92
CA VAL A 68 23.41 -35.19 -20.08
C VAL A 68 23.35 -33.96 -20.98
N ASN A 69 22.77 -34.10 -22.17
CA ASN A 69 22.63 -33.00 -23.13
C ASN A 69 21.84 -31.82 -22.58
N THR A 70 20.78 -32.09 -21.78
CA THR A 70 20.01 -31.01 -21.10
C THR A 70 20.88 -30.31 -20.08
N ILE A 71 21.70 -31.00 -19.30
CA ILE A 71 22.60 -30.38 -18.32
C ILE A 71 23.66 -29.54 -19.03
N GLU A 72 24.29 -30.05 -20.08
CA GLU A 72 25.26 -29.32 -20.88
C GLU A 72 24.66 -28.03 -21.46
N ASN A 73 23.48 -28.11 -22.06
CA ASN A 73 22.78 -26.93 -22.60
C ASN A 73 22.23 -26.02 -21.53
N ALA A 74 21.67 -26.56 -20.43
CA ALA A 74 21.02 -25.77 -19.40
C ALA A 74 21.99 -25.23 -18.35
N TRP A 75 23.07 -25.87 -18.03
CA TRP A 75 23.99 -25.48 -16.94
C TRP A 75 25.39 -25.07 -17.43
N ALA A 76 25.90 -25.61 -18.52
CA ALA A 76 27.19 -25.25 -19.07
C ALA A 76 27.13 -24.08 -20.07
N THR A 77 26.01 -23.88 -20.76
CA THR A 77 25.88 -22.81 -21.75
C THR A 77 25.04 -21.65 -21.18
N ILE A 78 25.60 -20.44 -21.10
CA ILE A 78 24.92 -19.24 -20.59
C ILE A 78 24.10 -18.59 -21.70
N ALA A 79 22.85 -18.18 -21.40
CA ALA A 79 21.94 -17.45 -22.29
C ALA A 79 21.59 -18.23 -23.59
N THR A 80 21.28 -19.52 -23.47
CA THR A 80 20.83 -20.35 -24.60
C THR A 80 19.42 -19.92 -25.09
N PRO A 81 19.15 -19.97 -26.41
CA PRO A 81 17.83 -19.73 -26.99
C PRO A 81 16.84 -20.89 -26.84
N ASP A 82 17.24 -22.05 -26.32
CA ASP A 82 16.46 -23.31 -26.27
C ASP A 82 15.02 -23.13 -25.78
N LYS A 83 14.82 -22.24 -24.81
CA LYS A 83 13.47 -21.96 -24.25
C LYS A 83 12.59 -21.11 -25.17
N LEU A 84 13.16 -20.40 -26.14
CA LEU A 84 12.42 -19.65 -27.16
C LEU A 84 11.92 -20.60 -28.25
N ASP A 85 12.68 -21.64 -28.57
CA ASP A 85 12.37 -22.62 -29.61
C ASP A 85 11.35 -23.66 -29.11
N ASN A 86 11.34 -23.95 -27.79
CA ASN A 86 10.44 -24.92 -27.14
C ASN A 86 9.64 -24.28 -26.00
N PRO A 87 8.54 -23.53 -26.31
CA PRO A 87 7.79 -22.77 -25.32
C PRO A 87 6.92 -23.63 -24.38
N TYR A 88 6.80 -24.93 -24.62
CA TYR A 88 6.02 -25.85 -23.79
C TYR A 88 6.81 -27.09 -23.42
N ASN A 89 6.66 -27.54 -22.18
CA ASN A 89 7.10 -28.83 -21.71
C ASN A 89 5.89 -29.74 -21.43
N SER A 90 6.02 -31.02 -21.75
CA SER A 90 5.00 -32.02 -21.44
C SER A 90 5.63 -33.23 -20.77
N TYR A 91 5.03 -33.66 -19.66
CA TYR A 91 5.44 -34.86 -18.93
C TYR A 91 4.28 -35.39 -18.09
N ASN A 92 4.09 -36.72 -18.06
CA ASN A 92 3.03 -37.42 -17.31
C ASN A 92 1.61 -36.84 -17.51
N GLY A 93 1.27 -36.45 -18.74
CA GLY A 93 -0.04 -35.85 -19.07
C GLY A 93 -0.21 -34.41 -18.63
N ILE A 94 0.84 -33.77 -18.09
CA ILE A 94 0.86 -32.35 -17.72
C ILE A 94 1.62 -31.61 -18.83
N THR A 95 1.03 -30.53 -19.35
CA THR A 95 1.69 -29.62 -20.28
C THR A 95 1.75 -28.23 -19.66
N ARG A 96 2.92 -27.65 -19.58
CA ARG A 96 3.15 -26.31 -19.02
C ARG A 96 3.94 -25.44 -19.98
N ALA A 97 3.58 -24.17 -20.04
CA ALA A 97 4.39 -23.16 -20.72
C ALA A 97 5.65 -22.89 -19.93
N VAL A 98 6.78 -22.75 -20.62
CA VAL A 98 8.06 -22.46 -19.99
C VAL A 98 8.12 -20.99 -19.59
N SER A 99 8.22 -20.72 -18.28
CA SER A 99 8.13 -19.37 -17.71
C SER A 99 9.39 -18.51 -17.86
N GLY A 100 10.55 -19.12 -18.16
CA GLY A 100 11.86 -18.45 -18.16
C GLY A 100 12.53 -18.38 -19.52
N ASN A 101 12.58 -17.22 -20.17
CA ASN A 101 13.16 -17.06 -21.53
C ASN A 101 14.66 -16.74 -21.58
N LYS A 102 15.35 -16.56 -20.43
CA LYS A 102 16.71 -15.97 -20.43
C LYS A 102 17.86 -16.91 -20.08
N GLY A 103 17.57 -18.15 -19.68
CA GLY A 103 18.61 -19.13 -19.30
C GLY A 103 19.47 -18.70 -18.09
N LEU A 104 18.96 -17.82 -17.24
CA LEU A 104 19.71 -17.22 -16.12
C LEU A 104 19.40 -17.84 -14.76
N GLY A 105 18.39 -18.73 -14.65
CA GLY A 105 17.97 -19.34 -13.39
C GLY A 105 19.08 -20.09 -12.64
N ARG A 106 20.07 -20.62 -13.37
CA ARG A 106 21.26 -21.25 -12.80
C ARG A 106 22.15 -20.27 -12.02
N LEU A 107 22.19 -19.00 -12.41
CA LEU A 107 22.94 -17.97 -11.71
C LEU A 107 22.33 -17.66 -10.33
N SER A 108 21.04 -18.01 -10.13
CA SER A 108 20.37 -17.93 -8.84
C SER A 108 21.03 -18.85 -7.80
N ALA A 109 21.49 -20.05 -8.20
CA ALA A 109 22.18 -20.95 -7.29
C ALA A 109 23.53 -20.37 -6.81
N ALA A 110 24.28 -19.70 -7.71
CA ALA A 110 25.54 -19.04 -7.37
C ALA A 110 25.39 -17.90 -6.37
N ARG A 111 24.21 -17.26 -6.32
CA ARG A 111 23.90 -16.26 -5.32
C ARG A 111 23.73 -16.86 -3.93
N LEU A 112 23.07 -18.00 -3.80
CA LEU A 112 22.70 -18.62 -2.53
C LEU A 112 23.87 -19.24 -1.77
N GLY A 113 24.82 -19.87 -2.47
CA GLY A 113 25.96 -20.52 -1.85
C GLY A 113 27.10 -20.76 -2.81
N ASN A 114 28.24 -21.24 -2.28
CA ASN A 114 29.45 -21.49 -3.05
C ASN A 114 29.50 -22.88 -3.70
N ILE A 115 28.82 -23.88 -3.11
CA ILE A 115 28.80 -25.25 -3.60
C ILE A 115 27.42 -25.61 -4.11
N LEU A 116 27.32 -26.06 -5.35
CA LEU A 116 26.09 -26.53 -5.98
C LEU A 116 26.26 -28.00 -6.38
N GLU A 117 25.33 -28.83 -5.92
CA GLU A 117 25.23 -30.23 -6.30
C GLU A 117 23.88 -30.47 -6.98
N ILE A 118 23.92 -31.16 -8.13
CA ILE A 118 22.73 -31.50 -8.91
C ILE A 118 22.65 -33.02 -9.01
N TYR A 119 21.52 -33.57 -8.62
CA TYR A 119 21.16 -34.97 -8.85
C TYR A 119 19.91 -34.99 -9.71
N THR A 120 19.92 -35.66 -10.85
CA THR A 120 18.79 -35.68 -11.75
C THR A 120 18.64 -37.01 -12.45
N LYS A 121 17.41 -37.42 -12.69
CA LYS A 121 17.08 -38.69 -13.35
C LYS A 121 15.89 -38.50 -14.29
N GLN A 122 16.04 -38.97 -15.52
CA GLN A 122 14.92 -39.14 -16.44
C GLN A 122 14.34 -40.57 -16.33
N PRO A 123 13.05 -40.77 -16.72
CA PRO A 123 12.48 -42.11 -16.70
C PRO A 123 13.32 -43.10 -17.49
N ASN A 124 13.56 -44.26 -16.89
CA ASN A 124 14.35 -45.36 -17.48
C ASN A 124 15.83 -45.01 -17.83
N HIS A 125 16.38 -43.97 -17.23
CA HIS A 125 17.80 -43.60 -17.37
C HIS A 125 18.48 -43.65 -15.99
N PRO A 126 19.82 -43.79 -15.96
CA PRO A 126 20.58 -43.72 -14.73
C PRO A 126 20.51 -42.33 -14.11
N THR A 127 20.82 -42.22 -12.81
CA THR A 127 20.91 -40.94 -12.11
C THR A 127 22.23 -40.25 -12.50
N ILE A 128 22.16 -38.98 -12.85
CA ILE A 128 23.29 -38.13 -13.17
C ILE A 128 23.58 -37.21 -12.01
N TYR A 129 24.85 -37.10 -11.65
CA TYR A 129 25.35 -36.19 -10.63
C TYR A 129 26.31 -35.16 -11.23
N ALA A 130 26.19 -33.91 -10.82
CA ALA A 130 27.11 -32.83 -11.15
C ALA A 130 27.42 -32.00 -9.92
N LYS A 131 28.66 -31.50 -9.82
CA LYS A 131 29.06 -30.60 -8.72
C LYS A 131 29.79 -29.39 -9.29
N PHE A 132 29.40 -28.22 -8.75
CA PHE A 132 30.01 -26.93 -9.08
C PHE A 132 30.52 -26.29 -7.78
N ILE A 133 31.75 -25.81 -7.81
CA ILE A 133 32.36 -24.99 -6.77
C ILE A 133 32.66 -23.64 -7.40
N TRP A 134 31.83 -22.63 -7.09
CA TRP A 134 31.92 -21.35 -7.77
C TRP A 134 33.26 -20.65 -7.58
N ASN A 135 33.84 -20.71 -6.38
CA ASN A 135 35.12 -20.09 -6.10
C ASN A 135 36.24 -20.69 -6.96
N ASP A 136 36.22 -22.00 -7.24
CA ASP A 136 37.19 -22.65 -8.10
C ASP A 136 37.01 -22.19 -9.55
N LEU A 137 35.76 -22.10 -10.01
CA LEU A 137 35.46 -21.60 -11.35
C LEU A 137 35.89 -20.14 -11.54
N TYR A 138 35.73 -19.29 -10.52
CA TYR A 138 36.16 -17.89 -10.57
C TYR A 138 37.66 -17.67 -10.53
N SER A 139 38.44 -18.67 -10.13
CA SER A 139 39.90 -18.63 -10.11
C SER A 139 40.56 -18.79 -11.47
N VAL A 140 39.82 -19.25 -12.48
CA VAL A 140 40.31 -19.50 -13.83
C VAL A 140 40.32 -18.21 -14.67
N GLU A 141 41.28 -18.02 -15.56
CA GLU A 141 41.43 -16.81 -16.37
C GLU A 141 40.32 -16.56 -17.41
N ASN A 142 39.74 -17.63 -17.95
CA ASN A 142 38.76 -17.58 -19.04
C ASN A 142 37.63 -18.58 -18.81
N LEU A 143 36.43 -18.24 -19.22
CA LEU A 143 35.24 -19.07 -19.09
C LEU A 143 35.32 -20.38 -19.87
N ASP A 144 36.04 -20.40 -21.01
CA ASP A 144 36.28 -21.59 -21.82
C ASP A 144 37.18 -22.62 -21.16
N LYS A 145 37.86 -22.28 -20.07
CA LYS A 145 38.65 -23.18 -19.24
C LYS A 145 37.91 -23.72 -18.02
N CYS A 146 36.67 -23.26 -17.76
CA CYS A 146 35.86 -23.79 -16.68
C CYS A 146 35.33 -25.18 -17.08
N ILE A 147 35.65 -26.18 -16.30
CA ILE A 147 35.25 -27.58 -16.54
C ILE A 147 34.55 -28.08 -15.28
N PHE A 148 33.45 -28.76 -15.44
CA PHE A 148 32.80 -29.56 -14.39
C PHE A 148 32.48 -30.95 -14.98
N ASP A 149 32.53 -31.96 -14.13
CA ASP A 149 32.32 -33.33 -14.53
C ASP A 149 30.88 -33.79 -14.26
N LEU A 150 30.41 -34.66 -15.13
CA LEU A 150 29.13 -35.34 -14.98
C LEU A 150 29.42 -36.81 -14.68
N TYR A 151 28.75 -37.34 -13.64
CA TYR A 151 28.92 -38.72 -13.20
C TYR A 151 27.61 -39.45 -13.30
N GLU A 152 27.62 -40.67 -13.76
CA GLU A 152 26.54 -41.62 -13.54
C GLU A 152 26.74 -42.23 -12.14
N ILE A 153 25.68 -42.22 -11.33
CA ILE A 153 25.70 -42.72 -9.97
C ILE A 153 24.58 -43.75 -9.75
N GLU A 154 24.74 -44.54 -8.70
CA GLU A 154 23.71 -45.50 -8.27
C GLU A 154 22.39 -44.76 -7.96
N GLU A 155 21.27 -45.50 -8.00
CA GLU A 155 19.96 -44.95 -7.68
C GLU A 155 19.92 -44.39 -6.25
N ILE A 156 19.34 -43.23 -6.09
CA ILE A 156 19.11 -42.62 -4.78
C ILE A 156 17.62 -42.70 -4.43
N ASP A 157 17.31 -43.10 -3.20
CA ASP A 157 15.93 -43.28 -2.72
C ASP A 157 15.07 -41.99 -2.86
N ALA A 158 15.72 -40.84 -2.87
CA ALA A 158 15.07 -39.54 -2.99
C ALA A 158 14.49 -39.28 -4.39
N ILE A 159 15.00 -39.96 -5.46
CA ILE A 159 14.48 -39.84 -6.84
C ILE A 159 14.08 -41.23 -7.35
N LYS A 160 12.80 -41.59 -7.15
CA LYS A 160 12.34 -42.94 -7.48
C LYS A 160 12.27 -43.24 -8.99
N SER A 161 11.56 -42.39 -9.75
CA SER A 161 11.35 -42.62 -11.20
C SER A 161 11.96 -41.55 -12.05
N SER A 162 11.77 -40.29 -11.72
CA SER A 162 12.36 -39.11 -12.37
C SER A 162 12.32 -37.93 -11.41
N GLY A 163 13.06 -36.89 -11.70
CA GLY A 163 13.09 -35.65 -10.92
C GLY A 163 14.47 -35.04 -10.84
N THR A 164 14.56 -33.96 -10.07
CA THR A 164 15.82 -33.25 -9.87
C THR A 164 15.93 -32.83 -8.39
N ILE A 165 17.13 -32.94 -7.84
CA ILE A 165 17.54 -32.35 -6.56
C ILE A 165 18.65 -31.36 -6.83
N ILE A 166 18.43 -30.12 -6.44
CA ILE A 166 19.41 -29.04 -6.40
C ILE A 166 19.78 -28.82 -4.96
N LYS A 167 21.01 -29.08 -4.54
CA LYS A 167 21.51 -28.88 -3.20
C LYS A 167 22.59 -27.80 -3.22
N ILE A 168 22.41 -26.77 -2.40
CA ILE A 168 23.32 -25.62 -2.31
C ILE A 168 23.87 -25.59 -0.89
N SER A 169 25.18 -25.61 -0.74
CA SER A 169 25.87 -25.55 0.53
C SER A 169 26.96 -24.48 0.53
N ASP A 170 27.59 -24.24 1.69
CA ASP A 170 28.47 -23.10 1.90
C ASP A 170 27.68 -21.80 1.58
N LEU A 171 26.59 -21.62 2.34
CA LEU A 171 25.59 -20.56 2.10
C LEU A 171 26.19 -19.19 2.37
N LYS A 172 25.83 -18.21 1.54
CA LYS A 172 26.29 -16.82 1.63
C LYS A 172 25.44 -15.99 2.62
N SER A 173 24.26 -16.45 2.95
CA SER A 173 23.32 -15.75 3.84
C SER A 173 22.83 -16.68 4.96
N ILE A 174 22.47 -16.09 6.10
CA ILE A 174 21.88 -16.81 7.23
C ILE A 174 20.37 -16.94 7.04
N TRP A 175 19.84 -18.14 7.21
CA TRP A 175 18.42 -18.46 7.10
C TRP A 175 17.87 -18.75 8.50
N ASP A 176 17.60 -17.68 9.25
CA ASP A 176 16.93 -17.72 10.53
C ASP A 176 15.41 -17.95 10.37
N GLU A 177 14.70 -18.00 11.49
CA GLU A 177 13.23 -18.19 11.49
C GLU A 177 12.49 -17.06 10.75
N ASP A 178 12.97 -15.81 10.85
CA ASP A 178 12.35 -14.67 10.20
C ASP A 178 12.50 -14.76 8.67
N ASN A 179 13.71 -15.05 8.18
CA ASN A 179 13.97 -15.24 6.76
C ASN A 179 13.21 -16.46 6.20
N ALA A 180 13.11 -17.54 6.98
CA ALA A 180 12.31 -18.70 6.60
C ALA A 180 10.81 -18.37 6.52
N ALA A 181 10.28 -17.56 7.44
CA ALA A 181 8.90 -17.11 7.41
C ALA A 181 8.62 -16.22 6.19
N LEU A 182 9.51 -15.30 5.87
CA LEU A 182 9.41 -14.47 4.66
C LEU A 182 9.44 -15.31 3.38
N LEU A 183 10.31 -16.32 3.31
CA LEU A 183 10.35 -17.25 2.18
C LEU A 183 9.03 -18.01 2.02
N LYS A 184 8.44 -18.48 3.12
CA LYS A 184 7.11 -19.13 3.11
C LYS A 184 6.05 -18.23 2.48
N ASP A 185 6.03 -16.96 2.86
CA ASP A 185 5.05 -15.99 2.34
C ASP A 185 5.24 -15.74 0.84
N GLU A 186 6.48 -15.61 0.38
CA GLU A 186 6.80 -15.45 -1.05
C GLU A 186 6.45 -16.70 -1.87
N LEU A 187 6.71 -17.90 -1.34
CA LEU A 187 6.33 -19.16 -1.97
C LEU A 187 4.81 -19.34 -2.11
N ARG A 188 4.03 -18.89 -1.10
CA ARG A 188 2.55 -18.90 -1.16
C ARG A 188 2.00 -18.05 -2.31
N ARG A 189 2.71 -16.99 -2.68
CA ARG A 189 2.31 -16.08 -3.77
C ARG A 189 2.69 -16.59 -5.16
N LEU A 190 3.52 -17.64 -5.27
CA LEU A 190 4.03 -18.12 -6.54
C LEU A 190 2.93 -18.60 -7.49
N LEU A 191 1.86 -19.19 -6.95
CA LEU A 191 0.71 -19.68 -7.70
C LEU A 191 -0.49 -18.75 -7.55
N ASN A 192 -1.31 -18.65 -8.58
CA ASN A 192 -2.53 -17.84 -8.55
C ASN A 192 -3.50 -18.33 -7.45
N PRO A 193 -3.82 -17.50 -6.42
CA PRO A 193 -4.65 -17.90 -5.31
C PRO A 193 -6.14 -18.07 -5.66
N PHE A 194 -6.58 -17.61 -6.85
CA PHE A 194 -8.00 -17.59 -7.26
C PHE A 194 -8.34 -18.65 -8.31
N LYS A 195 -7.36 -19.31 -8.89
CA LYS A 195 -7.63 -20.38 -9.87
C LYS A 195 -8.13 -21.65 -9.21
N ASP A 196 -9.06 -22.32 -9.92
CA ASP A 196 -9.52 -23.65 -9.54
C ASP A 196 -8.35 -24.62 -9.42
N ARG A 197 -8.36 -25.35 -8.33
CA ARG A 197 -7.28 -26.19 -7.77
C ARG A 197 -7.02 -27.47 -8.59
N ASN A 198 -7.32 -27.47 -9.88
CA ASN A 198 -7.08 -28.64 -10.75
C ASN A 198 -5.63 -28.79 -11.22
N GLU A 199 -4.78 -27.78 -10.98
CA GLU A 199 -3.36 -27.91 -11.26
C GLU A 199 -2.64 -28.65 -10.12
N LYS A 200 -2.12 -29.81 -10.45
CA LYS A 200 -1.35 -30.64 -9.52
C LYS A 200 0.06 -30.05 -9.36
N PHE A 201 0.22 -29.05 -8.53
CA PHE A 201 1.54 -28.57 -8.11
C PHE A 201 1.52 -28.25 -6.62
N THR A 202 2.31 -28.98 -5.86
CA THR A 202 2.41 -28.87 -4.40
C THR A 202 3.80 -28.39 -4.02
N ILE A 203 3.90 -27.37 -3.17
CA ILE A 203 5.15 -26.90 -2.58
C ILE A 203 5.21 -27.35 -1.14
N LEU A 204 6.20 -28.17 -0.80
CA LEU A 204 6.52 -28.60 0.56
C LEU A 204 7.71 -27.77 1.05
N PHE A 205 7.60 -27.23 2.26
CA PHE A 205 8.68 -26.49 2.87
C PHE A 205 9.06 -27.09 4.21
N LYS A 206 10.35 -27.35 4.41
CA LYS A 206 10.91 -27.85 5.65
C LYS A 206 12.02 -26.92 6.12
N ASN A 207 11.89 -26.43 7.33
CA ASN A 207 12.93 -25.66 8.00
C ASN A 207 13.31 -26.37 9.29
N HIS A 208 14.55 -26.79 9.42
CA HIS A 208 15.04 -27.56 10.55
C HIS A 208 14.20 -28.84 10.81
N ASN A 209 13.33 -28.80 11.79
CA ASN A 209 12.47 -29.91 12.19
C ASN A 209 11.00 -29.75 11.80
N GLU A 210 10.59 -28.60 11.26
CA GLU A 210 9.20 -28.37 10.85
C GLU A 210 9.02 -28.68 9.35
N GLU A 211 8.08 -29.56 9.03
CA GLU A 211 7.65 -29.82 7.67
C GLU A 211 6.25 -29.23 7.46
N LEU A 212 6.16 -28.25 6.57
CA LEU A 212 4.92 -27.56 6.24
C LEU A 212 4.53 -27.79 4.79
N ASN A 213 3.27 -28.18 4.59
CA ASN A 213 2.67 -28.29 3.28
C ASN A 213 2.05 -26.93 2.90
N LEU A 214 2.73 -26.17 2.04
CA LEU A 214 2.30 -24.83 1.68
C LEU A 214 1.12 -24.79 0.71
N PHE A 215 0.92 -25.85 -0.10
CA PHE A 215 -0.11 -25.92 -1.13
C PHE A 215 -0.70 -27.32 -1.26
N ASN A 216 -1.10 -27.95 -0.14
CA ASN A 216 -1.81 -29.23 -0.19
C ASN A 216 -3.33 -28.98 -0.20
N PHE A 217 -3.92 -29.16 -1.35
CA PHE A 217 -5.34 -28.96 -1.57
C PHE A 217 -6.22 -30.11 -1.05
N ASN A 218 -5.66 -31.16 -0.51
CA ASN A 218 -6.39 -32.35 -0.07
C ASN A 218 -6.40 -32.58 1.45
N SER A 219 -5.77 -31.76 2.27
CA SER A 219 -5.81 -31.95 3.72
C SER A 219 -6.97 -31.15 4.33
N SER A 220 -7.98 -31.87 4.76
CA SER A 220 -9.17 -31.37 5.44
C SER A 220 -8.96 -31.02 6.92
N ALA A 221 -7.75 -30.86 7.39
CA ALA A 221 -7.49 -30.52 8.78
C ALA A 221 -6.22 -29.68 8.89
N GLU A 222 -6.40 -28.51 9.27
CA GLU A 222 -5.58 -27.55 10.01
C GLU A 222 -5.52 -26.17 9.39
N THR A 223 -5.87 -25.25 10.23
CA THR A 223 -5.87 -23.81 10.04
C THR A 223 -6.98 -23.32 9.12
N ILE A 224 -7.84 -22.52 9.70
CA ILE A 224 -8.62 -21.52 8.96
C ILE A 224 -7.63 -20.80 8.10
N THR A 225 -7.52 -21.30 6.91
CA THR A 225 -6.54 -20.83 5.99
C THR A 225 -7.01 -19.46 5.54
N LEU A 226 -6.09 -18.56 5.41
CA LEU A 226 -6.23 -17.30 4.67
C LEU A 226 -7.22 -17.38 3.47
N HIS A 227 -7.40 -18.57 2.92
CA HIS A 227 -8.23 -18.84 1.77
C HIS A 227 -9.74 -18.61 2.01
N ASP A 228 -10.31 -19.00 3.14
CA ASP A 228 -11.75 -18.85 3.37
C ASP A 228 -12.14 -17.39 3.57
N PHE A 229 -11.34 -16.65 4.32
CA PHE A 229 -11.50 -15.23 4.49
C PHE A 229 -11.27 -14.47 3.17
N ILE A 230 -10.24 -14.83 2.39
CA ILE A 230 -9.94 -14.21 1.10
C ILE A 230 -11.06 -14.49 0.08
N GLN A 231 -11.71 -15.64 0.14
CA GLN A 231 -12.84 -16.00 -0.72
C GLN A 231 -14.07 -15.11 -0.48
N ASP A 232 -14.24 -14.57 0.71
CA ASP A 232 -15.44 -13.87 1.14
C ASP A 232 -15.27 -12.33 1.17
N ALA A 233 -14.49 -11.79 0.25
CA ALA A 233 -14.34 -10.35 0.10
C ALA A 233 -15.70 -9.67 -0.14
N PRO A 234 -15.99 -8.52 0.49
CA PRO A 234 -17.27 -7.82 0.33
C PRO A 234 -17.51 -7.36 -1.12
N TYR A 235 -16.46 -7.03 -1.86
CA TYR A 235 -16.54 -6.65 -3.27
C TYR A 235 -15.57 -7.50 -4.10
N ILE A 236 -16.06 -8.05 -5.20
CA ILE A 236 -15.26 -8.83 -6.15
C ILE A 236 -15.60 -8.38 -7.56
N ILE A 237 -14.60 -8.02 -8.36
CA ILE A 237 -14.74 -7.88 -9.80
C ILE A 237 -13.94 -8.98 -10.49
N LYS A 238 -14.58 -9.66 -11.44
CA LYS A 238 -13.99 -10.74 -12.22
C LYS A 238 -14.35 -10.57 -13.69
N GLY A 239 -13.39 -10.74 -14.56
CA GLY A 239 -13.65 -10.52 -15.96
C GLY A 239 -12.50 -10.88 -16.88
N SER A 240 -12.65 -10.44 -18.13
CA SER A 240 -11.65 -10.65 -19.18
C SER A 240 -11.58 -9.45 -20.11
N VAL A 241 -10.45 -9.33 -20.75
CA VAL A 241 -10.21 -8.40 -21.85
C VAL A 241 -10.18 -9.18 -23.15
N ASP A 242 -10.97 -8.77 -24.12
CA ASP A 242 -11.08 -9.42 -25.42
C ASP A 242 -10.00 -8.98 -26.42
N LYS A 243 -9.94 -9.59 -27.61
CA LYS A 243 -8.99 -9.23 -28.69
C LYS A 243 -9.10 -7.79 -29.16
N LYS A 244 -10.26 -7.15 -28.94
CA LYS A 244 -10.52 -5.75 -29.26
C LYS A 244 -10.19 -4.81 -28.11
N MET A 245 -9.61 -5.37 -27.02
CA MET A 245 -9.26 -4.63 -25.80
C MET A 245 -10.47 -4.07 -25.03
N ASN A 246 -11.67 -4.62 -25.22
CA ASN A 246 -12.82 -4.32 -24.39
C ASN A 246 -12.75 -5.10 -23.08
N VAL A 247 -13.11 -4.45 -21.98
CA VAL A 247 -13.21 -5.07 -20.65
C VAL A 247 -14.64 -5.58 -20.45
N ILE A 248 -14.79 -6.87 -20.18
CA ILE A 248 -16.05 -7.53 -19.87
C ILE A 248 -15.94 -8.05 -18.45
N TYR A 249 -16.89 -7.72 -17.58
CA TYR A 249 -16.78 -8.06 -16.17
C TYR A 249 -18.12 -8.40 -15.51
N ASP A 250 -18.01 -9.16 -14.41
CA ASP A 250 -19.02 -9.37 -13.39
C ASP A 250 -18.51 -8.75 -12.09
N PHE A 251 -19.26 -7.80 -11.54
CA PHE A 251 -19.00 -7.20 -10.25
C PHE A 251 -19.97 -7.78 -9.23
N SER A 252 -19.47 -8.40 -8.18
CA SER A 252 -20.28 -8.92 -7.08
C SER A 252 -20.01 -8.17 -5.79
N TYR A 253 -21.08 -7.89 -5.05
CA TYR A 253 -21.00 -7.23 -3.75
C TYR A 253 -21.95 -7.88 -2.75
N ILE A 254 -21.61 -7.75 -1.47
CA ILE A 254 -22.44 -8.24 -0.38
C ILE A 254 -23.39 -7.10 0.04
N LYS A 255 -24.70 -7.32 -0.14
CA LYS A 255 -25.75 -6.44 0.35
C LYS A 255 -26.09 -6.79 1.79
N ASN A 256 -26.43 -5.78 2.61
CA ASN A 256 -26.70 -5.92 4.05
C ASN A 256 -25.56 -6.64 4.79
N PHE A 257 -24.34 -6.18 4.61
CA PHE A 257 -23.14 -6.84 5.13
C PHE A 257 -23.20 -7.08 6.64
N PHE A 258 -23.76 -6.13 7.40
CA PHE A 258 -23.90 -6.19 8.86
C PHE A 258 -25.20 -6.85 9.35
N ASN A 259 -26.06 -7.30 8.45
CA ASN A 259 -27.32 -7.96 8.80
C ASN A 259 -27.30 -9.41 8.29
N GLU A 260 -26.94 -10.36 9.15
CA GLU A 260 -26.81 -11.78 8.77
C GLU A 260 -28.07 -12.40 8.17
N GLU A 261 -29.25 -12.01 8.65
CA GLU A 261 -30.53 -12.57 8.20
C GLU A 261 -30.87 -12.15 6.76
N ASN A 262 -30.49 -10.95 6.35
CA ASN A 262 -30.80 -10.36 5.03
C ASN A 262 -29.56 -10.23 4.13
N ARG A 263 -28.42 -10.79 4.54
CA ARG A 263 -27.18 -10.76 3.78
C ARG A 263 -27.31 -11.56 2.50
N SER A 264 -27.05 -10.93 1.37
CA SER A 264 -27.03 -11.58 0.05
C SER A 264 -25.84 -11.10 -0.78
N ARG A 265 -25.33 -11.94 -1.67
CA ARG A 265 -24.36 -11.53 -2.67
C ARG A 265 -25.07 -11.27 -3.98
N GLU A 266 -24.97 -10.05 -4.48
CA GLU A 266 -25.56 -9.62 -5.76
C GLU A 266 -24.47 -9.49 -6.83
N ILE A 267 -24.83 -9.66 -8.10
CA ILE A 267 -23.91 -9.60 -9.23
C ILE A 267 -24.46 -8.63 -10.26
N VAL A 268 -23.59 -7.78 -10.77
CA VAL A 268 -23.85 -6.82 -11.84
C VAL A 268 -22.82 -7.02 -12.95
N SER A 269 -23.26 -7.33 -14.15
CA SER A 269 -22.40 -7.52 -15.31
C SER A 269 -22.27 -6.22 -16.10
N GLY A 270 -21.10 -5.96 -16.65
CA GLY A 270 -20.83 -4.76 -17.45
C GLY A 270 -19.78 -4.98 -18.54
N LYS A 271 -19.67 -3.97 -19.39
CA LYS A 271 -18.69 -3.90 -20.47
C LYS A 271 -18.20 -2.46 -20.63
N ILE A 272 -16.90 -2.31 -20.84
CA ILE A 272 -16.29 -1.03 -21.20
C ILE A 272 -15.57 -1.20 -22.52
N ASP A 273 -15.90 -0.36 -23.49
CA ASP A 273 -15.29 -0.42 -24.80
C ASP A 273 -13.92 0.26 -24.82
N TRP A 274 -13.03 -0.24 -25.67
CA TRP A 274 -11.68 0.29 -25.82
C TRP A 274 -11.64 1.79 -26.13
N ASP A 275 -12.57 2.29 -26.91
CA ASP A 275 -12.64 3.72 -27.25
C ASP A 275 -12.92 4.61 -26.03
N GLU A 276 -13.68 4.12 -25.08
CA GLU A 276 -13.89 4.79 -23.81
C GLU A 276 -12.62 4.78 -22.94
N ILE A 277 -11.96 3.63 -22.86
CA ILE A 277 -10.70 3.49 -22.11
C ILE A 277 -9.64 4.43 -22.68
N LYS A 278 -9.48 4.51 -24.00
CA LYS A 278 -8.58 5.47 -24.66
C LYS A 278 -8.84 6.90 -24.25
N ARG A 279 -10.09 7.34 -24.36
CA ARG A 279 -10.49 8.70 -24.01
C ARG A 279 -10.17 9.03 -22.54
N LEU A 280 -10.36 8.07 -21.63
CA LEU A 280 -10.02 8.24 -20.21
C LEU A 280 -8.51 8.28 -20.00
N ALA A 281 -7.76 7.41 -20.64
CA ALA A 281 -6.32 7.33 -20.58
C ALA A 281 -5.66 8.63 -21.10
N GLU A 282 -6.12 9.16 -22.23
CA GLU A 282 -5.65 10.44 -22.79
C GLU A 282 -5.91 11.61 -21.83
N LYS A 283 -7.07 11.62 -21.16
CA LYS A 283 -7.40 12.64 -20.16
C LYS A 283 -6.45 12.61 -18.97
N ASP A 284 -6.04 11.42 -18.54
CA ASP A 284 -5.10 11.20 -17.43
C ASP A 284 -3.62 11.20 -17.89
N SER A 285 -3.36 11.63 -19.16
CA SER A 285 -2.04 11.74 -19.77
C SER A 285 -1.28 10.42 -19.87
N LEU A 286 -2.00 9.29 -19.99
CA LEU A 286 -1.41 7.99 -20.28
C LEU A 286 -1.16 7.84 -21.79
N VAL A 287 -0.09 7.14 -22.13
CA VAL A 287 0.22 6.83 -23.52
C VAL A 287 -0.61 5.63 -23.96
N VAL A 288 -1.29 5.75 -25.10
CA VAL A 288 -2.09 4.67 -25.71
C VAL A 288 -1.83 4.59 -27.22
N HIS A 289 -1.88 3.36 -27.74
CA HIS A 289 -1.58 3.05 -29.15
C HIS A 289 -2.79 2.43 -29.84
N THR A 290 -3.31 3.08 -30.87
CA THR A 290 -4.58 2.70 -31.52
C THR A 290 -4.51 1.41 -32.35
N ASN A 291 -3.34 1.10 -32.90
CA ASN A 291 -3.16 0.00 -33.84
C ASN A 291 -2.42 -1.20 -33.25
N VAL A 292 -2.29 -1.25 -31.94
CA VAL A 292 -1.55 -2.28 -31.22
C VAL A 292 -2.49 -2.93 -30.22
N SER A 293 -2.54 -4.28 -30.18
CA SER A 293 -3.30 -5.01 -29.17
C SER A 293 -2.36 -5.62 -28.15
N CYS A 294 -2.70 -5.47 -26.87
CA CYS A 294 -1.98 -6.14 -25.78
C CYS A 294 -2.34 -7.63 -25.65
N GLY A 295 -3.33 -8.12 -26.40
CA GLY A 295 -3.85 -9.48 -26.35
C GLY A 295 -4.92 -9.69 -25.29
N GLU A 296 -5.51 -10.89 -25.30
CA GLU A 296 -6.55 -11.28 -24.35
C GLU A 296 -5.93 -11.64 -22.99
N PHE A 297 -6.61 -11.26 -21.89
CA PHE A 297 -6.23 -11.67 -20.55
C PHE A 297 -7.44 -11.68 -19.61
N SER A 298 -7.33 -12.35 -18.46
CA SER A 298 -8.37 -12.36 -17.45
C SER A 298 -7.89 -11.69 -16.16
N PHE A 299 -8.86 -11.30 -15.33
CA PHE A 299 -8.57 -10.67 -14.06
C PHE A 299 -9.62 -11.01 -13.00
N GLU A 300 -9.18 -10.99 -11.74
CA GLU A 300 -10.05 -11.05 -10.57
C GLU A 300 -9.46 -10.16 -9.49
N ILE A 301 -10.26 -9.22 -8.96
CA ILE A 301 -9.85 -8.29 -7.92
C ILE A 301 -10.85 -8.37 -6.78
N ARG A 302 -10.35 -8.58 -5.58
CA ARG A 302 -11.10 -8.65 -4.33
C ARG A 302 -10.73 -7.47 -3.45
N ILE A 303 -11.73 -6.85 -2.83
CA ILE A 303 -11.58 -5.59 -2.10
C ILE A 303 -12.23 -5.73 -0.74
N TRP A 304 -11.52 -5.26 0.28
CA TRP A 304 -11.97 -5.21 1.66
C TRP A 304 -12.13 -3.78 2.14
N GLU A 305 -13.11 -3.58 3.01
CA GLU A 305 -13.18 -2.40 3.86
C GLU A 305 -12.39 -2.69 5.14
N LEU A 306 -11.50 -1.76 5.50
CA LEU A 306 -10.62 -1.92 6.67
C LEU A 306 -11.08 -1.09 7.88
N SER A 307 -12.33 -0.60 7.85
CA SER A 307 -12.96 0.06 9.01
C SER A 307 -13.10 -0.94 10.16
N LYS A 308 -13.20 -0.40 11.38
CA LYS A 308 -13.30 -1.22 12.60
C LYS A 308 -14.48 -2.17 12.52
N ASP A 309 -15.66 -1.67 12.12
CA ASP A 309 -16.89 -2.45 12.09
C ASP A 309 -16.83 -3.62 11.11
N TYR A 310 -16.25 -3.41 9.90
CA TYR A 310 -16.01 -4.48 8.95
C TYR A 310 -15.04 -5.54 9.47
N LEU A 311 -13.97 -5.09 10.14
CA LEU A 311 -12.98 -6.02 10.70
C LEU A 311 -13.55 -6.81 11.89
N ASP A 312 -14.38 -6.19 12.72
CA ASP A 312 -15.04 -6.84 13.86
C ASP A 312 -16.04 -7.91 13.37
N GLU A 313 -16.80 -7.63 12.32
CA GLU A 313 -17.72 -8.58 11.68
C GLU A 313 -16.97 -9.79 11.10
N ILE A 314 -15.91 -9.56 10.33
CA ILE A 314 -15.07 -10.63 9.78
C ILE A 314 -14.38 -11.40 10.90
N SER A 315 -13.91 -10.72 11.94
CA SER A 315 -13.28 -11.34 13.13
C SER A 315 -14.22 -12.30 13.82
N SER A 316 -15.48 -11.90 13.98
CA SER A 316 -16.53 -12.73 14.57
C SER A 316 -16.81 -13.96 13.71
N LYS A 317 -17.03 -13.77 12.41
CA LYS A 317 -17.36 -14.86 11.47
C LYS A 317 -16.26 -15.92 11.36
N TYR A 318 -14.99 -15.49 11.26
CA TYR A 318 -13.85 -16.40 11.05
C TYR A 318 -13.05 -16.69 12.31
N ARG A 319 -13.47 -16.18 13.48
CA ARG A 319 -12.77 -16.32 14.77
C ARG A 319 -11.29 -15.89 14.70
N LEU A 320 -11.01 -14.85 13.91
CA LEU A 320 -9.68 -14.28 13.72
C LEU A 320 -9.59 -12.92 14.42
N LYS A 321 -8.41 -12.55 14.91
CA LYS A 321 -8.18 -11.19 15.42
C LYS A 321 -8.05 -10.20 14.24
N ALA A 322 -8.58 -9.00 14.37
CA ALA A 322 -8.49 -7.94 13.35
C ALA A 322 -7.05 -7.69 12.85
N ARG A 323 -6.04 -7.82 13.75
CA ARG A 323 -4.62 -7.73 13.39
C ARG A 323 -4.19 -8.87 12.44
N GLN A 324 -4.71 -10.08 12.63
CA GLN A 324 -4.38 -11.22 11.76
C GLN A 324 -4.99 -11.03 10.37
N ILE A 325 -6.24 -10.54 10.30
CA ILE A 325 -6.92 -10.23 9.04
C ILE A 325 -6.14 -9.17 8.26
N ARG A 326 -5.77 -8.06 8.92
CA ARG A 326 -4.95 -7.01 8.29
C ARG A 326 -3.61 -7.54 7.81
N LYS A 327 -2.89 -8.29 8.64
CA LYS A 327 -1.61 -8.91 8.25
C LYS A 327 -1.76 -9.81 7.03
N SER A 328 -2.85 -10.55 6.96
CA SER A 328 -3.14 -11.46 5.85
C SER A 328 -3.42 -10.73 4.54
N ILE A 329 -4.17 -9.62 4.59
CA ILE A 329 -4.39 -8.78 3.41
C ILE A 329 -3.07 -8.12 3.00
N GLU A 330 -2.31 -7.61 3.97
CA GLU A 330 -1.02 -6.96 3.75
C GLU A 330 0.00 -7.86 3.05
N GLN A 331 0.05 -9.14 3.40
CA GLN A 331 0.93 -10.11 2.76
C GLN A 331 0.65 -10.30 1.27
N HIS A 332 -0.63 -10.16 0.85
CA HIS A 332 -1.08 -10.39 -0.53
C HIS A 332 -1.51 -9.10 -1.23
N LYS A 333 -1.29 -7.94 -0.60
CA LYS A 333 -1.76 -6.64 -1.08
C LYS A 333 -1.34 -6.31 -2.51
N GLY A 334 -2.19 -5.54 -3.18
CA GLY A 334 -1.95 -5.05 -4.53
C GLY A 334 -2.46 -6.00 -5.61
N ILE A 335 -1.98 -5.79 -6.82
CA ILE A 335 -2.40 -6.56 -8.00
C ILE A 335 -1.21 -7.34 -8.53
N SER A 336 -1.34 -8.67 -8.50
CA SER A 336 -0.33 -9.60 -8.98
C SER A 336 -0.62 -10.02 -10.42
N ILE A 337 0.43 -10.11 -11.23
CA ILE A 337 0.34 -10.58 -12.61
C ILE A 337 0.93 -11.98 -12.69
N TYR A 338 0.13 -12.90 -13.18
CA TYR A 338 0.52 -14.29 -13.44
C TYR A 338 0.62 -14.52 -14.93
N ARG A 339 1.67 -15.19 -15.37
CA ARG A 339 1.82 -15.66 -16.75
C ARG A 339 1.86 -17.16 -16.74
N ASP A 340 0.94 -17.78 -17.48
CA ASP A 340 0.84 -19.23 -17.53
C ASP A 340 0.80 -19.85 -16.12
N ASN A 341 0.03 -19.25 -15.22
CA ASN A 341 -0.19 -19.59 -13.80
C ASN A 341 0.96 -19.31 -12.82
N ILE A 342 2.09 -18.80 -13.26
CA ILE A 342 3.23 -18.47 -12.40
C ILE A 342 3.34 -16.96 -12.19
N LEU A 343 3.59 -16.53 -10.95
CA LEU A 343 3.77 -15.14 -10.60
C LEU A 343 4.94 -14.52 -11.40
N VAL A 344 4.63 -13.44 -12.10
CA VAL A 344 5.61 -12.64 -12.83
C VAL A 344 5.91 -11.34 -12.08
N MET A 345 4.87 -10.72 -11.51
CA MET A 345 4.96 -9.42 -10.82
C MET A 345 3.86 -9.33 -9.75
N PRO A 346 4.09 -8.66 -8.59
CA PRO A 346 5.33 -8.03 -8.15
C PRO A 346 6.34 -9.03 -7.56
N LYS A 347 7.62 -8.68 -7.61
CA LYS A 347 8.71 -9.48 -7.03
C LYS A 347 9.37 -8.82 -5.82
N SER A 348 9.10 -7.54 -5.58
CA SER A 348 9.60 -6.77 -4.44
C SER A 348 8.48 -5.90 -3.85
N GLU A 349 8.66 -5.43 -2.63
CA GLU A 349 7.71 -4.51 -1.98
C GLU A 349 7.47 -3.25 -2.83
N THR A 350 8.52 -2.69 -3.42
CA THR A 350 8.43 -1.49 -4.25
C THR A 350 7.63 -1.69 -5.53
N SER A 351 7.55 -2.92 -6.05
CA SER A 351 6.78 -3.26 -7.24
C SER A 351 5.32 -3.65 -6.96
N LYS A 352 4.90 -3.73 -5.69
CA LYS A 352 3.49 -4.05 -5.33
C LYS A 352 2.51 -2.97 -5.78
N ASP A 353 2.94 -1.71 -5.82
CA ASP A 353 2.12 -0.59 -6.33
C ASP A 353 2.50 -0.16 -7.75
N TRP A 354 2.65 -1.12 -8.67
CA TRP A 354 3.02 -0.86 -10.06
C TRP A 354 2.00 -0.02 -10.85
N LEU A 355 0.74 0.00 -10.40
CA LEU A 355 -0.31 0.88 -10.94
C LEU A 355 -0.36 2.27 -10.27
N GLY A 356 0.44 2.51 -9.24
CA GLY A 356 0.49 3.80 -8.54
C GLY A 356 -0.79 4.11 -7.75
N LEU A 357 -1.47 3.09 -7.23
CA LEU A 357 -2.76 3.24 -6.53
C LEU A 357 -2.60 4.05 -5.25
N ASP A 358 -1.55 3.78 -4.47
CA ASP A 358 -1.30 4.46 -3.20
C ASP A 358 -0.90 5.92 -3.43
N LYS A 359 -0.09 6.21 -4.46
CA LYS A 359 0.23 7.60 -4.86
C LYS A 359 -1.02 8.40 -5.22
N ARG A 360 -1.98 7.78 -5.91
CA ARG A 360 -3.22 8.44 -6.33
C ARG A 360 -4.27 8.52 -5.24
N ARG A 361 -4.26 7.62 -4.27
CA ARG A 361 -5.12 7.70 -3.09
C ARG A 361 -4.89 8.98 -2.32
N ILE A 362 -3.65 9.46 -2.26
CA ILE A 362 -3.27 10.71 -1.60
C ILE A 362 -4.13 11.89 -2.10
N SER A 363 -4.53 11.90 -3.37
CA SER A 363 -5.34 12.99 -3.95
C SER A 363 -6.86 12.86 -3.75
N GLN A 364 -7.39 11.67 -3.36
CA GLN A 364 -8.82 11.41 -3.14
C GLN A 364 -9.02 10.28 -2.14
N ILE A 365 -8.68 10.52 -0.88
CA ILE A 365 -8.87 9.57 0.23
C ILE A 365 -10.35 9.18 0.34
N GLY A 366 -10.63 7.88 0.45
CA GLY A 366 -11.97 7.31 0.56
C GLY A 366 -12.68 7.02 -0.76
N ARG A 367 -12.34 7.72 -1.86
CA ARG A 367 -12.84 7.38 -3.20
C ARG A 367 -11.94 6.39 -3.92
N ARG A 368 -10.61 6.55 -3.80
CA ARG A 368 -9.63 5.70 -4.45
C ARG A 368 -9.17 4.57 -3.56
N LEU A 369 -9.02 3.41 -4.16
CA LEU A 369 -8.54 2.21 -3.50
C LEU A 369 -7.04 2.31 -3.22
N SER A 370 -6.64 1.75 -2.08
CA SER A 370 -5.24 1.52 -1.71
C SER A 370 -4.83 0.10 -2.03
N THR A 371 -3.55 -0.13 -2.29
CA THR A 371 -3.01 -1.49 -2.41
C THR A 371 -3.33 -2.33 -1.17
N SER A 372 -3.33 -1.75 0.04
CA SER A 372 -3.65 -2.43 1.30
C SER A 372 -5.11 -2.94 1.41
N GLN A 373 -6.01 -2.51 0.54
CA GLN A 373 -7.41 -2.92 0.50
C GLN A 373 -7.70 -3.96 -0.58
N ILE A 374 -6.72 -4.27 -1.43
CA ILE A 374 -6.92 -5.05 -2.66
C ILE A 374 -6.04 -6.28 -2.64
N ILE A 375 -6.63 -7.42 -3.01
CA ILE A 375 -5.89 -8.56 -3.52
C ILE A 375 -6.41 -8.81 -4.93
N GLY A 376 -5.56 -8.53 -5.91
CA GLY A 376 -5.91 -8.64 -7.32
C GLY A 376 -4.98 -9.60 -8.06
N VAL A 377 -5.54 -10.24 -9.06
CA VAL A 377 -4.84 -11.14 -9.96
C VAL A 377 -5.17 -10.75 -11.40
N ILE A 378 -4.15 -10.64 -12.22
CA ILE A 378 -4.26 -10.53 -13.67
C ILE A 378 -3.54 -11.74 -14.28
N ASP A 379 -4.24 -12.52 -15.08
CA ASP A 379 -3.70 -13.69 -15.78
C ASP A 379 -3.44 -13.36 -17.24
N ILE A 380 -2.18 -13.35 -17.63
CA ILE A 380 -1.70 -13.27 -19.00
C ILE A 380 -1.12 -14.62 -19.44
N THR A 381 -1.01 -14.82 -20.75
CA THR A 381 -0.37 -16.02 -21.29
C THR A 381 0.72 -15.65 -22.29
N SER A 382 1.76 -16.47 -22.37
CA SER A 382 2.83 -16.30 -23.36
C SER A 382 2.29 -16.33 -24.78
N LYS A 383 1.19 -17.07 -25.04
CA LYS A 383 0.53 -17.18 -26.32
C LYS A 383 -0.22 -15.91 -26.73
N ASN A 384 -1.02 -15.35 -25.83
CA ASN A 384 -1.89 -14.21 -26.15
C ASN A 384 -1.20 -12.86 -25.93
N ASN A 385 -0.19 -12.80 -25.05
CA ASN A 385 0.50 -11.59 -24.66
C ASN A 385 2.03 -11.67 -24.86
N PRO A 386 2.53 -12.06 -26.06
CA PRO A 386 3.94 -12.36 -26.29
C PRO A 386 4.87 -11.13 -26.09
N ASN A 387 4.34 -9.93 -26.35
CA ASN A 387 5.09 -8.68 -26.30
C ASN A 387 5.08 -7.98 -24.92
N ILE A 388 4.29 -8.50 -23.96
CA ILE A 388 4.37 -8.06 -22.56
C ILE A 388 5.49 -8.84 -21.89
N GLY A 389 6.73 -8.39 -22.04
CA GLY A 389 7.94 -9.10 -21.59
C GLY A 389 8.61 -8.44 -20.39
N ASP A 390 9.23 -9.25 -19.52
CA ASP A 390 9.93 -8.77 -18.33
C ASP A 390 11.22 -8.02 -18.69
N THR A 391 11.60 -7.03 -17.89
CA THR A 391 12.94 -6.40 -17.93
C THR A 391 14.02 -7.41 -17.54
N THR A 392 15.29 -7.04 -17.73
CA THR A 392 16.42 -7.94 -17.44
C THR A 392 16.52 -8.30 -15.96
N ASN A 393 16.27 -7.33 -15.07
CA ASN A 393 16.23 -7.54 -13.61
C ASN A 393 14.92 -8.20 -13.13
N ARG A 394 13.93 -8.40 -14.01
CA ARG A 394 12.64 -9.03 -13.72
C ARG A 394 11.78 -8.29 -12.67
N GLU A 395 12.07 -7.05 -12.37
CA GLU A 395 11.28 -6.25 -11.41
C GLU A 395 10.10 -5.54 -12.04
N THR A 396 10.19 -5.28 -13.34
CA THR A 396 9.15 -4.58 -14.11
C THR A 396 9.00 -5.19 -15.50
N PHE A 397 7.99 -4.77 -16.24
CA PHE A 397 7.85 -5.08 -17.66
C PHE A 397 8.61 -4.09 -18.52
N LYS A 398 9.02 -4.54 -19.71
CA LYS A 398 9.57 -3.66 -20.75
C LYS A 398 8.46 -2.72 -21.21
N ILE A 399 8.79 -1.45 -21.34
CA ILE A 399 7.87 -0.45 -21.89
C ILE A 399 7.79 -0.68 -23.40
N THR A 400 6.71 -1.33 -23.83
CA THR A 400 6.35 -1.56 -25.24
C THR A 400 4.97 -0.97 -25.49
N PRO A 401 4.59 -0.69 -26.74
CA PRO A 401 3.24 -0.22 -27.06
C PRO A 401 2.11 -1.14 -26.52
N GLU A 402 2.34 -2.45 -26.54
CA GLU A 402 1.41 -3.44 -25.98
C GLU A 402 1.30 -3.33 -24.46
N TYR A 403 2.43 -3.10 -23.77
CA TYR A 403 2.43 -2.92 -22.33
C TYR A 403 1.76 -1.60 -21.93
N GLU A 404 1.97 -0.52 -22.66
CA GLU A 404 1.31 0.77 -22.40
C GLU A 404 -0.21 0.65 -22.54
N ASN A 405 -0.72 -0.05 -23.56
CA ASN A 405 -2.15 -0.35 -23.69
C ASN A 405 -2.65 -1.26 -22.57
N PHE A 406 -1.90 -2.31 -22.22
CA PHE A 406 -2.21 -3.18 -21.09
C PHE A 406 -2.32 -2.39 -19.78
N TYR A 407 -1.37 -1.49 -19.52
CA TYR A 407 -1.37 -0.63 -18.34
C TYR A 407 -2.61 0.29 -18.33
N ALA A 408 -2.92 0.93 -19.45
CA ALA A 408 -4.09 1.80 -19.58
C ALA A 408 -5.41 1.04 -19.33
N ILE A 409 -5.54 -0.19 -19.84
CA ILE A 409 -6.73 -1.05 -19.60
C ILE A 409 -6.83 -1.41 -18.11
N CYS A 410 -5.73 -1.87 -17.49
CA CYS A 410 -5.72 -2.22 -16.08
C CYS A 410 -6.13 -1.02 -15.23
N TYR A 411 -5.61 0.15 -15.55
CA TYR A 411 -5.79 1.35 -14.77
C TYR A 411 -7.16 2.02 -15.01
N GLU A 412 -7.49 2.37 -16.25
CA GLU A 412 -8.71 3.11 -16.60
C GLU A 412 -9.91 2.20 -16.84
N GLY A 413 -9.68 1.00 -17.40
CA GLY A 413 -10.74 0.03 -17.67
C GLY A 413 -11.14 -0.78 -16.45
N ILE A 414 -10.18 -1.23 -15.65
CA ILE A 414 -10.47 -2.16 -14.55
C ILE A 414 -10.52 -1.43 -13.21
N ILE A 415 -9.45 -0.77 -12.80
CA ILE A 415 -9.35 -0.16 -11.47
C ILE A 415 -10.32 1.00 -11.31
N ARG A 416 -10.42 1.88 -12.31
CA ARG A 416 -11.37 3.00 -12.25
C ARG A 416 -12.81 2.50 -12.15
N GLU A 417 -13.15 1.50 -12.94
CA GLU A 417 -14.50 0.93 -12.95
C GLU A 417 -14.85 0.28 -11.61
N VAL A 418 -13.97 -0.54 -11.06
CA VAL A 418 -14.23 -1.16 -9.76
C VAL A 418 -14.35 -0.14 -8.64
N GLN A 419 -13.63 0.99 -8.72
CA GLN A 419 -13.80 2.10 -7.78
C GLN A 419 -15.18 2.74 -7.91
N ASN A 420 -15.64 2.98 -9.13
CA ASN A 420 -16.95 3.54 -9.41
C ASN A 420 -18.07 2.61 -8.93
N LEU A 421 -17.99 1.33 -9.24
CA LEU A 421 -18.96 0.33 -8.82
C LEU A 421 -18.98 0.17 -7.30
N ARG A 422 -17.81 0.11 -6.66
CA ARG A 422 -17.72 0.06 -5.20
C ARG A 422 -18.43 1.26 -4.55
N LEU A 423 -18.22 2.46 -5.07
CA LEU A 423 -18.87 3.66 -4.54
C LEU A 423 -20.39 3.65 -4.79
N LEU A 424 -20.82 3.14 -5.95
CA LEU A 424 -22.23 3.05 -6.30
C LEU A 424 -23.01 2.06 -5.43
N TYR A 425 -22.40 0.89 -5.17
CA TYR A 425 -23.01 -0.22 -4.44
C TYR A 425 -22.52 -0.35 -2.98
N LYS A 426 -21.69 0.58 -2.52
CA LYS A 426 -21.38 0.67 -1.11
C LYS A 426 -22.68 0.95 -0.39
N GLU A 427 -23.07 0.05 0.51
CA GLU A 427 -24.28 0.26 1.31
C GLU A 427 -24.23 1.61 2.00
N LYS A 428 -25.25 2.39 1.75
CA LYS A 428 -25.61 3.47 2.65
C LYS A 428 -26.06 2.78 3.93
N GLU A 429 -25.15 2.64 4.86
CA GLU A 429 -25.50 2.22 6.20
C GLU A 429 -26.48 3.23 6.73
N GLN A 430 -27.70 2.78 6.96
CA GLN A 430 -28.82 3.48 7.62
C GLN A 430 -29.02 4.91 7.09
N GLU A 431 -30.27 5.29 6.85
CA GLU A 431 -30.66 6.65 6.54
C GLU A 431 -29.74 7.63 7.27
N GLU A 432 -28.88 8.35 6.53
CA GLU A 432 -27.94 9.31 7.10
C GLU A 432 -28.76 10.26 7.98
N PRO A 433 -28.67 10.19 9.33
CA PRO A 433 -29.21 11.28 10.10
C PRO A 433 -28.43 12.50 9.68
N VAL A 434 -29.14 13.49 9.17
CA VAL A 434 -28.59 14.79 8.78
C VAL A 434 -27.73 15.28 9.94
N ILE A 435 -26.57 15.91 9.68
CA ILE A 435 -25.68 16.42 10.75
C ILE A 435 -26.46 17.26 11.77
N SER A 436 -27.49 17.98 11.30
CA SER A 436 -28.47 18.67 12.15
C SER A 436 -29.12 17.79 13.22
N ASP A 437 -29.31 16.48 12.96
CA ASP A 437 -29.94 15.58 13.94
C ASP A 437 -29.03 15.24 15.11
N ILE A 438 -27.69 15.34 14.92
CA ILE A 438 -26.73 15.18 16.02
C ILE A 438 -26.88 16.28 17.06
N PHE A 439 -27.33 17.47 16.65
CA PHE A 439 -27.47 18.64 17.51
C PHE A 439 -28.89 18.88 17.98
N LYS A 440 -29.88 18.10 17.50
CA LYS A 440 -31.30 18.27 17.92
C LYS A 440 -31.51 18.15 19.43
N ASP A 441 -30.77 17.21 20.05
CA ASP A 441 -30.89 16.93 21.48
C ASP A 441 -30.04 17.86 22.36
N ILE A 442 -29.35 18.86 21.77
CA ILE A 442 -28.46 19.79 22.45
C ILE A 442 -28.85 21.23 22.07
N SER A 443 -30.12 21.58 22.19
CA SER A 443 -30.53 22.94 21.95
C SER A 443 -30.13 23.82 23.14
N PRO A 444 -29.32 24.87 22.95
CA PRO A 444 -29.00 25.82 24.02
C PRO A 444 -30.24 26.49 24.57
N LYS A 445 -31.27 26.64 23.74
CA LYS A 445 -32.55 27.24 24.12
C LYS A 445 -33.32 26.35 25.07
N ASP A 446 -33.41 25.05 24.81
CA ASP A 446 -34.12 24.11 25.69
C ASP A 446 -33.44 24.01 27.05
N MET A 447 -32.12 24.04 27.09
CA MET A 447 -31.35 24.08 28.34
C MET A 447 -31.61 25.41 29.10
N GLN A 448 -31.68 26.53 28.40
CA GLN A 448 -31.97 27.82 28.97
C GLN A 448 -33.38 27.85 29.56
N ASP A 449 -34.36 27.38 28.79
CA ASP A 449 -35.76 27.31 29.23
C ASP A 449 -35.92 26.40 30.48
N GLU A 450 -35.17 25.28 30.57
CA GLU A 450 -35.17 24.42 31.76
C GLU A 450 -34.54 25.11 32.98
N ILE A 451 -33.42 25.83 32.81
CA ILE A 451 -32.75 26.56 33.90
C ILE A 451 -33.64 27.73 34.37
N ASP A 452 -34.19 28.50 33.44
CA ASP A 452 -35.07 29.63 33.76
C ASP A 452 -36.30 29.14 34.54
N ALA A 453 -36.88 27.99 34.15
CA ALA A 453 -38.01 27.40 34.90
C ALA A 453 -37.64 26.94 36.32
N ILE A 454 -36.40 26.51 36.57
CA ILE A 454 -35.87 26.16 37.89
C ILE A 454 -35.70 27.44 38.74
N VAL A 455 -35.13 28.49 38.14
CA VAL A 455 -34.89 29.77 38.80
C VAL A 455 -36.21 30.44 39.17
N GLU A 456 -37.22 30.49 38.29
CA GLU A 456 -38.54 31.03 38.56
C GLU A 456 -39.26 30.33 39.72
N LYS A 457 -38.97 29.04 39.93
CA LYS A 457 -39.52 28.23 41.03
C LYS A 457 -38.71 28.30 42.32
N ASN A 458 -37.71 29.19 42.42
CA ASN A 458 -36.74 29.23 43.52
C ASN A 458 -36.06 27.88 43.78
N GLY A 459 -35.78 27.12 42.70
CA GLY A 459 -35.07 25.84 42.77
C GLY A 459 -33.63 25.99 43.26
N ASP A 460 -33.07 24.92 43.80
CA ASP A 460 -31.72 24.96 44.35
C ASP A 460 -30.64 24.75 43.28
N ALA A 461 -29.39 25.11 43.59
CA ALA A 461 -28.24 24.95 42.75
C ALA A 461 -27.97 23.48 42.31
N ARG A 462 -28.60 22.50 43.00
CA ARG A 462 -28.46 21.07 42.65
C ARG A 462 -29.33 20.72 41.44
N GLU A 463 -30.46 21.36 41.25
CA GLU A 463 -31.33 21.15 40.09
C GLU A 463 -30.71 21.78 38.84
N VAL A 464 -30.15 22.98 38.94
CA VAL A 464 -29.39 23.61 37.85
C VAL A 464 -28.21 22.75 37.45
N LYS A 465 -27.48 22.22 38.45
CA LYS A 465 -26.36 21.31 38.18
C LYS A 465 -26.77 20.06 37.40
N LYS A 466 -27.92 19.47 37.75
CA LYS A 466 -28.40 18.26 37.03
C LYS A 466 -28.68 18.53 35.55
N VAL A 467 -29.21 19.71 35.23
CA VAL A 467 -29.44 20.13 33.84
C VAL A 467 -28.08 20.29 33.12
N VAL A 468 -27.11 20.96 33.76
CA VAL A 468 -25.77 21.16 33.19
C VAL A 468 -25.02 19.84 32.99
N ASP A 469 -25.06 18.93 33.98
CA ASP A 469 -24.43 17.60 33.87
C ASP A 469 -25.07 16.79 32.72
N THR A 470 -26.41 16.78 32.63
CA THR A 470 -27.13 16.08 31.54
C THR A 470 -26.75 16.64 30.15
N TYR A 471 -26.62 17.96 30.05
CA TYR A 471 -26.21 18.60 28.82
C TYR A 471 -24.75 18.30 28.44
N SER A 472 -23.86 18.31 29.43
CA SER A 472 -22.47 17.96 29.24
C SER A 472 -22.26 16.52 28.71
N ASP A 473 -23.00 15.57 29.32
CA ASP A 473 -22.97 14.15 28.89
C ASP A 473 -23.51 13.97 27.45
N LYS A 474 -24.60 14.66 27.12
CA LYS A 474 -25.16 14.68 25.76
C LYS A 474 -24.15 15.27 24.76
N LEU A 475 -23.48 16.35 25.14
CA LEU A 475 -22.48 17.02 24.31
C LEU A 475 -21.29 16.09 24.03
N GLU A 476 -20.73 15.42 25.06
CA GLU A 476 -19.65 14.46 24.90
C GLU A 476 -20.01 13.28 23.97
N LYS A 477 -21.20 12.72 24.18
CA LYS A 477 -21.73 11.64 23.35
C LYS A 477 -21.86 12.06 21.87
N ASN A 478 -22.30 13.30 21.63
CA ASN A 478 -22.50 13.80 20.28
C ASN A 478 -21.19 14.23 19.61
N ILE A 479 -20.19 14.68 20.37
CA ILE A 479 -18.82 14.85 19.89
C ILE A 479 -18.24 13.51 19.43
N GLY A 480 -18.45 12.43 20.18
CA GLY A 480 -18.07 11.08 19.79
C GLY A 480 -18.68 10.66 18.46
N LYS A 481 -20.00 10.79 18.32
CA LYS A 481 -20.74 10.49 17.08
C LYS A 481 -20.28 11.36 15.90
N LEU A 482 -20.00 12.64 16.14
CA LEU A 482 -19.48 13.54 15.11
C LEU A 482 -18.09 13.12 14.64
N LYS A 483 -17.23 12.70 15.56
CA LYS A 483 -15.88 12.18 15.26
C LYS A 483 -15.95 10.93 14.38
N GLU A 484 -16.76 9.92 14.75
CA GLU A 484 -16.96 8.70 13.98
C GLU A 484 -17.47 9.01 12.56
N ARG A 485 -18.42 9.94 12.43
CA ARG A 485 -18.95 10.36 11.13
C ARG A 485 -17.95 11.14 10.30
N MET A 486 -17.14 11.95 10.93
CA MET A 486 -16.08 12.67 10.21
C MET A 486 -15.04 11.74 9.65
N GLU A 487 -14.65 10.69 10.38
CA GLU A 487 -13.80 9.63 9.87
C GLU A 487 -14.43 8.96 8.65
N TYR A 488 -15.73 8.70 8.69
CA TYR A 488 -16.50 8.14 7.57
C TYR A 488 -16.59 9.10 6.36
N TYR A 489 -16.94 10.35 6.58
CA TYR A 489 -17.06 11.32 5.48
C TYR A 489 -15.72 11.77 4.89
N ALA A 490 -14.65 11.78 5.66
CA ALA A 490 -13.31 11.97 5.15
C ALA A 490 -12.87 10.82 4.23
N GLN A 491 -13.43 9.62 4.43
CA GLN A 491 -13.24 8.49 3.52
C GLN A 491 -14.09 8.58 2.24
N LEU A 492 -15.25 9.26 2.26
CA LEU A 492 -16.24 9.25 1.18
C LEU A 492 -16.23 10.48 0.26
N ALA A 493 -15.82 11.65 0.75
CA ALA A 493 -16.01 12.90 0.02
C ALA A 493 -14.69 13.54 -0.39
N SER A 494 -14.67 14.16 -1.58
CA SER A 494 -13.73 15.26 -1.79
C SER A 494 -14.00 16.31 -0.72
N ALA A 495 -13.02 16.56 0.12
CA ALA A 495 -13.12 17.33 1.36
C ALA A 495 -13.88 18.68 1.26
N GLY A 496 -13.98 19.27 0.07
CA GLY A 496 -14.58 20.58 -0.14
C GLY A 496 -16.10 20.69 0.07
N THR A 497 -16.88 19.71 -0.37
CA THR A 497 -18.36 19.79 -0.27
C THR A 497 -18.81 19.46 1.15
N PHE A 498 -18.19 18.47 1.77
CA PHE A 498 -18.47 18.09 3.15
C PHE A 498 -18.06 19.19 4.13
N SER A 499 -16.87 19.77 3.96
CA SER A 499 -16.38 20.85 4.81
C SER A 499 -17.32 22.05 4.85
N LYS A 500 -17.92 22.41 3.70
CA LYS A 500 -18.89 23.54 3.64
C LYS A 500 -20.13 23.27 4.49
N LEU A 501 -20.68 22.05 4.41
CA LEU A 501 -21.88 21.66 5.14
C LEU A 501 -21.57 21.56 6.64
N LEU A 502 -20.46 20.93 7.00
CA LEU A 502 -20.01 20.78 8.38
C LEU A 502 -19.77 22.15 9.05
N ILE A 503 -19.06 23.05 8.39
CA ILE A 503 -18.75 24.38 8.93
C ILE A 503 -20.02 25.17 9.15
N HIS A 504 -20.97 25.09 8.23
CA HIS A 504 -22.27 25.79 8.37
C HIS A 504 -23.02 25.28 9.61
N GLU A 505 -23.14 23.97 9.77
CA GLU A 505 -23.84 23.35 10.89
C GLU A 505 -23.13 23.60 12.25
N LEU A 506 -21.80 23.47 12.25
CA LEU A 506 -20.99 23.74 13.45
C LEU A 506 -21.14 25.21 13.90
N ARG A 507 -21.02 26.18 12.97
CA ARG A 507 -21.17 27.60 13.32
C ARG A 507 -22.56 27.94 13.87
N ASN A 508 -23.60 27.35 13.29
CA ASN A 508 -24.97 27.63 13.70
C ASN A 508 -25.31 27.08 15.09
N ASN A 509 -24.68 25.97 15.47
CA ASN A 509 -25.02 25.29 16.72
C ASN A 509 -24.00 25.56 17.85
N VAL A 510 -22.71 25.71 17.56
CA VAL A 510 -21.66 25.82 18.58
C VAL A 510 -21.49 27.24 19.13
N ASN A 511 -21.62 28.29 18.31
CA ASN A 511 -21.53 29.67 18.79
C ASN A 511 -22.63 30.08 19.80
N PRO A 512 -23.89 29.66 19.61
CA PRO A 512 -24.89 29.84 20.64
C PRO A 512 -24.57 29.15 21.97
N MET A 513 -24.00 27.93 21.91
CA MET A 513 -23.59 27.18 23.09
C MET A 513 -22.55 27.92 23.93
N LEU A 514 -21.51 28.46 23.27
CA LEU A 514 -20.50 29.28 23.97
C LEU A 514 -21.06 30.53 24.62
N ARG A 515 -21.94 31.23 23.90
CA ARG A 515 -22.59 32.44 24.46
C ARG A 515 -23.40 32.08 25.69
N PHE A 516 -24.16 30.99 25.62
CA PHE A 516 -24.97 30.54 26.75
C PHE A 516 -24.14 30.10 27.94
N ALA A 517 -23.05 29.36 27.70
CA ALA A 517 -22.14 28.97 28.77
C ALA A 517 -21.50 30.18 29.47
N ARG A 518 -21.11 31.23 28.72
CA ARG A 518 -20.63 32.48 29.30
C ARG A 518 -21.69 33.18 30.14
N TYR A 519 -22.90 33.25 29.64
CA TYR A 519 -24.05 33.84 30.39
C TYR A 519 -24.28 33.13 31.73
N ILE A 520 -24.28 31.81 31.76
CA ILE A 520 -24.40 31.06 33.03
C ILE A 520 -23.25 31.38 33.99
N ASN A 521 -22.03 31.52 33.51
CA ASN A 521 -20.90 31.87 34.37
C ASN A 521 -21.00 33.31 34.93
N GLU A 522 -21.50 34.25 34.13
CA GLU A 522 -21.66 35.65 34.55
C GLU A 522 -22.79 35.82 35.60
N GLU A 523 -23.90 35.12 35.43
CA GLU A 523 -25.08 35.29 36.30
C GLU A 523 -25.06 34.44 37.58
N TYR A 524 -24.42 33.26 37.53
CA TYR A 524 -24.51 32.28 38.61
C TYR A 524 -23.13 31.93 39.26
N SER A 525 -22.07 32.63 38.91
CA SER A 525 -20.75 32.44 39.57
C SER A 525 -20.72 33.18 40.95
N PRO A 526 -20.06 32.64 42.02
CA PRO A 526 -19.16 31.45 41.97
C PRO A 526 -19.93 30.14 42.11
N PHE A 527 -19.61 29.20 41.21
CA PHE A 527 -20.15 27.86 41.28
C PHE A 527 -19.51 27.02 42.39
N SER A 528 -20.28 26.05 42.93
CA SER A 528 -19.65 25.00 43.73
C SER A 528 -18.62 24.22 42.85
N GLU A 529 -17.59 23.67 43.51
CA GLU A 529 -16.50 22.97 42.81
C GLU A 529 -16.98 21.89 41.81
N LYS A 530 -18.12 21.29 42.11
CA LYS A 530 -18.70 20.24 41.29
C LYS A 530 -19.42 20.79 40.04
N ILE A 531 -20.09 21.93 40.15
CA ILE A 531 -20.73 22.63 39.01
C ILE A 531 -19.61 23.21 38.11
N GLN A 532 -18.55 23.75 38.72
CA GLN A 532 -17.43 24.29 38.00
C GLN A 532 -16.76 23.24 37.11
N ARG A 533 -16.62 21.98 37.57
CA ARG A 533 -16.07 20.88 36.76
C ARG A 533 -16.95 20.60 35.53
N SER A 534 -18.28 20.45 35.71
CA SER A 534 -19.20 20.20 34.59
C SER A 534 -19.23 21.36 33.60
N TYR A 535 -19.22 22.60 34.12
CA TYR A 535 -19.12 23.81 33.30
C TYR A 535 -17.82 23.79 32.44
N THR A 536 -16.66 23.53 33.06
CA THR A 536 -15.39 23.43 32.34
C THR A 536 -15.42 22.36 31.25
N GLN A 537 -15.98 21.18 31.55
CA GLN A 537 -16.12 20.12 30.56
C GLN A 537 -16.99 20.53 29.35
N ALA A 538 -18.10 21.24 29.60
CA ALA A 538 -18.98 21.73 28.52
C ALA A 538 -18.30 22.80 27.66
N ILE A 539 -17.54 23.72 28.28
CA ILE A 539 -16.74 24.72 27.56
C ILE A 539 -15.66 24.06 26.71
N ASP A 540 -14.89 23.13 27.29
CA ASP A 540 -13.82 22.41 26.59
C ASP A 540 -14.36 21.59 25.40
N GLY A 541 -15.53 20.95 25.60
CA GLY A 541 -16.21 20.24 24.52
C GLY A 541 -16.63 21.17 23.38
N THR A 542 -17.19 22.31 23.72
CA THR A 542 -17.61 23.32 22.75
C THR A 542 -16.43 23.94 22.01
N GLN A 543 -15.32 24.20 22.70
CA GLN A 543 -14.10 24.72 22.10
C GLN A 543 -13.52 23.70 21.11
N ARG A 544 -13.48 22.41 21.45
CA ARG A 544 -13.05 21.34 20.53
C ARG A 544 -13.86 21.33 19.23
N LEU A 545 -15.16 21.57 19.27
CA LEU A 545 -15.98 21.67 18.05
C LEU A 545 -15.64 22.90 17.21
N ILE A 546 -15.29 24.02 17.82
CA ILE A 546 -14.81 25.21 17.10
C ILE A 546 -13.47 24.96 16.43
N ASP A 547 -12.53 24.36 17.14
CA ASP A 547 -11.20 24.05 16.61
C ASP A 547 -11.32 23.09 15.39
N LEU A 548 -12.24 22.14 15.50
CA LEU A 548 -12.61 21.26 14.40
C LEU A 548 -13.16 22.06 13.20
N SER A 549 -14.13 22.96 13.44
CA SER A 549 -14.68 23.83 12.40
C SER A 549 -13.60 24.65 11.71
N ASN A 550 -12.66 25.21 12.47
CA ASN A 550 -11.57 26.03 11.94
C ASN A 550 -10.59 25.18 11.12
N THR A 551 -10.31 23.94 11.51
CA THR A 551 -9.47 22.99 10.77
C THR A 551 -10.02 22.70 9.38
N PHE A 552 -11.34 22.64 9.22
CA PHE A 552 -11.99 22.38 7.92
C PHE A 552 -12.35 23.63 7.11
N ALA A 553 -12.33 24.81 7.72
CA ALA A 553 -12.73 26.05 7.06
C ALA A 553 -12.03 26.33 5.71
N PRO A 554 -10.72 26.08 5.57
CA PRO A 554 -10.01 26.30 4.29
C PRO A 554 -10.49 25.37 3.18
N LEU A 555 -10.90 24.14 3.49
CA LEU A 555 -11.40 23.19 2.50
C LEU A 555 -12.76 23.60 1.92
N SER A 556 -13.54 24.39 2.65
CA SER A 556 -14.85 24.89 2.20
C SER A 556 -14.75 26.07 1.23
N ARG A 557 -13.64 26.82 1.26
CA ARG A 557 -13.43 28.03 0.44
C ARG A 557 -13.10 27.75 -1.02
N ARG A 558 -12.82 26.52 -1.42
CA ARG A 558 -12.54 26.11 -2.80
C ARG A 558 -13.62 26.44 -3.83
N SER A 559 -14.79 26.86 -3.42
CA SER A 559 -15.94 27.17 -4.29
C SER A 559 -15.95 28.61 -4.84
N PHE A 560 -15.03 29.48 -4.47
CA PHE A 560 -15.00 30.86 -4.95
C PHE A 560 -13.98 31.03 -6.07
N LYS A 561 -14.44 30.87 -7.30
CA LYS A 561 -13.74 31.24 -8.54
C LYS A 561 -13.60 32.75 -8.66
N LYS A 562 -12.59 33.40 -8.10
CA LYS A 562 -12.17 34.75 -8.60
C LYS A 562 -11.03 35.45 -7.84
N GLU A 563 -10.34 34.81 -6.89
CA GLU A 563 -9.22 35.46 -6.20
C GLU A 563 -7.87 34.88 -6.62
N LYS A 564 -6.79 35.66 -6.47
CA LYS A 564 -5.42 35.27 -6.83
C LYS A 564 -5.04 33.94 -6.20
N HIS A 565 -4.69 32.96 -7.03
CA HIS A 565 -4.32 31.60 -6.63
C HIS A 565 -2.80 31.47 -6.41
N TYR A 566 -2.12 32.49 -5.93
CA TYR A 566 -0.70 32.43 -5.61
C TYR A 566 -0.35 33.28 -4.39
N CYS A 567 0.64 32.84 -3.62
CA CYS A 567 1.18 33.60 -2.50
C CYS A 567 2.69 33.39 -2.32
N ASN A 568 3.35 34.36 -1.67
CA ASN A 568 4.76 34.23 -1.32
C ASN A 568 4.90 33.31 -0.09
N LEU A 569 5.65 32.21 -0.25
CA LEU A 569 5.76 31.17 0.77
C LEU A 569 6.42 31.68 2.05
N PHE A 570 7.51 32.44 1.93
CA PHE A 570 8.23 33.03 3.09
C PHE A 570 7.31 33.94 3.93
N GLN A 571 6.50 34.79 3.25
CA GLN A 571 5.56 35.68 3.96
C GLN A 571 4.51 34.86 4.74
N GLN A 572 4.01 33.76 4.18
CA GLN A 572 3.01 32.93 4.87
C GLN A 572 3.61 32.15 6.03
N VAL A 573 4.86 31.70 5.92
CA VAL A 573 5.57 31.07 7.04
C VAL A 573 5.74 32.09 8.17
N ASN A 574 6.25 33.28 7.92
CA ASN A 574 6.42 34.32 8.94
C ASN A 574 5.10 34.72 9.59
N TYR A 575 4.06 34.90 8.78
CA TYR A 575 2.74 35.22 9.31
C TYR A 575 2.21 34.12 10.24
N THR A 576 2.35 32.85 9.84
CA THR A 576 1.95 31.73 10.67
C THR A 576 2.76 31.63 11.97
N LEU A 577 4.07 31.87 11.90
CA LEU A 577 4.93 31.89 13.09
C LEU A 577 4.56 33.03 14.05
N SER A 578 4.19 34.23 13.54
CA SER A 578 3.70 35.33 14.37
C SER A 578 2.38 35.02 15.09
N LEU A 579 1.49 34.23 14.45
CA LEU A 579 0.26 33.78 15.10
C LEU A 579 0.51 32.75 16.23
N LEU A 580 1.61 32.03 16.18
CA LEU A 580 1.95 30.98 17.13
C LEU A 580 3.03 31.42 18.13
N GLU A 581 3.47 32.69 18.10
CA GLU A 581 4.61 33.21 18.86
C GLU A 581 4.46 32.97 20.36
N ASP A 582 3.30 33.33 20.95
CA ASP A 582 3.01 33.09 22.35
C ASP A 582 3.08 31.62 22.72
N SER A 583 2.48 30.75 21.91
CA SER A 583 2.47 29.30 22.13
C SER A 583 3.87 28.67 22.01
N LEU A 584 4.69 29.15 21.10
CA LEU A 584 6.08 28.71 20.93
C LEU A 584 6.93 29.14 22.15
N ALA A 585 6.76 30.39 22.61
CA ALA A 585 7.46 30.92 23.77
C ALA A 585 7.06 30.17 25.06
N GLU A 586 5.76 29.94 25.30
CA GLU A 586 5.27 29.18 26.46
C GLU A 586 5.83 27.76 26.55
N ASN A 587 6.03 27.11 25.38
CA ASN A 587 6.58 25.76 25.31
C ASN A 587 8.10 25.73 25.18
N ASN A 588 8.81 26.87 25.30
CA ASN A 588 10.27 26.99 25.20
C ASN A 588 10.84 26.40 23.88
N ILE A 589 10.17 26.74 22.76
CA ILE A 589 10.53 26.25 21.42
C ILE A 589 11.16 27.38 20.61
N SER A 590 12.39 27.16 20.14
CA SER A 590 13.05 28.07 19.19
C SER A 590 12.77 27.63 17.75
N VAL A 591 12.52 28.62 16.87
CA VAL A 591 12.24 28.36 15.46
C VAL A 591 13.34 28.97 14.59
N VAL A 592 13.86 28.18 13.65
CA VAL A 592 14.78 28.63 12.59
C VAL A 592 13.99 28.63 11.28
N ASN A 593 13.93 29.77 10.61
CA ASN A 593 13.25 29.93 9.32
C ASN A 593 14.26 30.27 8.21
N ASP A 594 14.59 29.28 7.39
CA ASP A 594 15.49 29.38 6.24
C ASP A 594 14.74 29.09 4.92
N VAL A 595 13.62 29.80 4.73
CA VAL A 595 12.77 29.69 3.54
C VAL A 595 13.18 30.77 2.51
N ASP A 596 13.24 30.41 1.23
CA ASP A 596 13.51 31.34 0.15
C ASP A 596 12.46 32.47 0.05
N ARG A 597 12.95 33.71 0.03
CA ARG A 597 12.12 34.92 0.06
C ARG A 597 11.51 35.30 -1.29
N SER A 598 12.02 34.74 -2.36
CA SER A 598 11.71 35.19 -3.73
C SER A 598 10.59 34.40 -4.40
N LYS A 599 10.20 33.25 -3.88
CA LYS A 599 9.35 32.31 -4.59
C LYS A 599 7.88 32.38 -4.18
N TYR A 600 7.04 32.21 -5.20
CA TYR A 600 5.59 32.15 -5.09
C TYR A 600 5.11 30.74 -5.43
N VAL A 601 4.10 30.28 -4.72
CA VAL A 601 3.43 29.00 -4.94
C VAL A 601 2.00 29.20 -5.41
N SER A 602 1.48 28.23 -6.18
CA SER A 602 0.13 28.28 -6.76
C SER A 602 -0.94 27.81 -5.76
N LEU A 603 -0.99 28.44 -4.57
CA LEU A 603 -1.99 28.20 -3.52
C LEU A 603 -2.48 29.52 -2.94
N HIS A 604 -3.65 29.48 -2.29
CA HIS A 604 -4.12 30.62 -1.48
C HIS A 604 -3.33 30.74 -0.18
N ALA A 605 -3.15 31.96 0.31
CA ALA A 605 -2.47 32.24 1.58
C ALA A 605 -3.08 31.44 2.76
N GLY A 606 -4.42 31.38 2.88
CA GLY A 606 -5.11 30.64 3.93
C GLY A 606 -4.93 29.12 3.84
N GLU A 607 -4.70 28.55 2.65
CA GLU A 607 -4.40 27.13 2.48
C GLU A 607 -2.98 26.80 3.01
N ILE A 608 -2.00 27.63 2.69
CA ILE A 608 -0.62 27.50 3.22
C ILE A 608 -0.63 27.65 4.76
N GLN A 609 -1.30 28.67 5.27
CA GLN A 609 -1.41 28.88 6.72
C GLN A 609 -2.01 27.67 7.42
N THR A 610 -3.04 27.06 6.85
CA THR A 610 -3.67 25.85 7.41
C THR A 610 -2.71 24.68 7.45
N ILE A 611 -1.96 24.44 6.37
CA ILE A 611 -0.94 23.39 6.33
C ILE A 611 0.10 23.62 7.43
N LEU A 612 0.64 24.84 7.49
CA LEU A 612 1.70 25.20 8.44
C LEU A 612 1.22 25.08 9.91
N ILE A 613 0.01 25.59 10.23
CA ILE A 613 -0.55 25.49 11.58
C ILE A 613 -0.67 24.02 12.00
N ASN A 614 -1.21 23.15 11.15
CA ASN A 614 -1.36 21.73 11.47
C ASN A 614 -0.02 21.03 11.73
N LEU A 615 1.02 21.34 10.95
CA LEU A 615 2.33 20.72 11.11
C LEU A 615 3.11 21.29 12.30
N ILE A 616 3.09 22.61 12.49
CA ILE A 616 3.78 23.27 13.60
C ILE A 616 3.12 22.90 14.94
N ASP A 617 1.78 22.85 15.01
CA ASP A 617 1.06 22.39 16.21
C ASP A 617 1.40 20.93 16.56
N ASN A 618 1.54 20.07 15.57
CA ASN A 618 2.01 18.72 15.77
C ASN A 618 3.44 18.71 16.33
N ALA A 619 4.36 19.47 15.74
CA ALA A 619 5.73 19.58 16.21
C ALA A 619 5.78 20.07 17.67
N MET A 620 5.08 21.16 18.00
CA MET A 620 5.00 21.69 19.37
C MET A 620 4.52 20.64 20.38
N PHE A 621 3.47 19.91 20.04
CA PHE A 621 2.92 18.86 20.91
C PHE A 621 3.93 17.75 21.21
N TRP A 622 4.62 17.25 20.19
CA TRP A 622 5.55 16.14 20.34
C TRP A 622 6.89 16.57 20.98
N ILE A 623 7.32 17.81 20.77
CA ILE A 623 8.44 18.43 21.48
C ILE A 623 8.12 18.51 22.97
N LYS A 624 6.95 19.06 23.31
CA LYS A 624 6.49 19.17 24.71
C LYS A 624 6.46 17.81 25.41
N LYS A 625 6.02 16.78 24.71
CA LYS A 625 5.97 15.41 25.24
C LYS A 625 7.37 14.83 25.52
N LYS A 626 8.38 15.23 24.77
CA LYS A 626 9.77 14.82 24.99
C LYS A 626 10.39 15.49 26.23
N GLY A 627 9.96 16.71 26.56
CA GLY A 627 10.41 17.43 27.75
C GLY A 627 11.78 18.09 27.66
N GLU A 628 12.34 18.22 26.46
CA GLU A 628 13.61 18.89 26.19
C GLU A 628 13.38 20.29 25.60
N LYS A 629 14.47 21.11 25.49
CA LYS A 629 14.41 22.39 24.77
C LYS A 629 14.00 22.15 23.33
N GLY A 630 12.89 22.79 22.90
CA GLY A 630 12.30 22.59 21.58
C GLY A 630 13.06 23.33 20.47
N VAL A 631 13.21 22.68 19.33
CA VAL A 631 13.70 23.27 18.09
C VAL A 631 12.80 22.85 16.95
N ILE A 632 12.32 23.85 16.19
CA ILE A 632 11.66 23.64 14.91
C ILE A 632 12.48 24.37 13.85
N GLU A 633 12.84 23.69 12.78
CA GLU A 633 13.55 24.25 11.65
C GLU A 633 12.68 24.15 10.40
N ILE A 634 12.49 25.28 9.70
CA ILE A 634 11.73 25.33 8.46
C ILE A 634 12.69 25.76 7.35
N THR A 635 12.91 24.86 6.40
CA THR A 635 13.84 25.07 5.27
C THR A 635 13.13 24.92 3.93
N SER A 636 13.68 25.51 2.88
CA SER A 636 13.19 25.32 1.53
C SER A 636 14.29 24.97 0.55
N GLU A 637 13.98 24.04 -0.37
CA GLU A 637 14.83 23.69 -1.50
C GLU A 637 14.05 23.96 -2.80
N ILE A 638 14.74 24.51 -3.81
CA ILE A 638 14.13 24.88 -5.08
C ILE A 638 14.64 23.98 -6.18
N THR A 639 13.72 23.37 -6.91
CA THR A 639 13.99 22.64 -8.14
C THR A 639 13.43 23.41 -9.34
N ASP A 640 13.68 22.98 -10.57
CA ASP A 640 13.17 23.65 -11.79
C ASP A 640 11.64 23.81 -11.84
N LYS A 641 10.89 22.93 -11.16
CA LYS A 641 9.42 22.87 -11.22
C LYS A 641 8.73 23.06 -9.89
N TYR A 642 9.42 22.78 -8.78
CA TYR A 642 8.81 22.69 -7.46
C TYR A 642 9.64 23.41 -6.39
N ILE A 643 8.96 23.86 -5.35
CA ILE A 643 9.57 24.23 -4.06
C ILE A 643 9.29 23.09 -3.12
N ILE A 644 10.31 22.61 -2.44
CA ILE A 644 10.22 21.62 -1.37
C ILE A 644 10.37 22.38 -0.05
N LEU A 645 9.34 22.40 0.75
CA LEU A 645 9.36 22.99 2.10
C LEU A 645 9.45 21.87 3.11
N SER A 646 10.43 21.95 4.01
CA SER A 646 10.65 20.96 5.06
C SER A 646 10.42 21.58 6.43
N ILE A 647 9.64 20.91 7.28
CA ILE A 647 9.47 21.24 8.70
C ILE A 647 10.09 20.12 9.51
N ASN A 648 11.13 20.45 10.25
CA ASN A 648 11.91 19.53 11.06
C ASN A 648 11.68 19.86 12.54
N ASP A 649 11.44 18.85 13.37
CA ASP A 649 11.34 19.00 14.81
C ASP A 649 12.30 18.06 15.55
N ASN A 650 12.63 18.40 16.79
CA ASN A 650 13.40 17.55 17.68
C ASN A 650 12.55 16.80 18.71
N GLY A 651 11.28 16.57 18.44
CA GLY A 651 10.34 15.84 19.28
C GLY A 651 10.65 14.34 19.41
N VAL A 652 9.65 13.56 19.79
CA VAL A 652 9.78 12.09 19.97
C VAL A 652 9.81 11.30 18.66
N GLY A 653 9.57 11.94 17.52
CA GLY A 653 9.43 11.28 16.22
C GLY A 653 8.11 10.52 16.05
N ILE A 654 8.02 9.73 14.99
CA ILE A 654 6.84 8.94 14.63
C ILE A 654 7.15 7.46 14.83
N LEU A 655 6.25 6.75 15.52
CA LEU A 655 6.38 5.31 15.74
C LEU A 655 6.38 4.55 14.40
N GLU A 656 7.24 3.55 14.26
CA GLU A 656 7.38 2.73 13.05
C GLU A 656 6.05 2.17 12.56
N GLU A 657 5.20 1.71 13.48
CA GLU A 657 3.88 1.14 13.20
C GLU A 657 2.88 2.15 12.62
N LEU A 658 3.12 3.43 12.77
CA LEU A 658 2.21 4.51 12.34
C LEU A 658 2.68 5.25 11.08
N LYS A 659 3.92 5.05 10.64
CA LYS A 659 4.55 5.81 9.54
C LYS A 659 3.68 5.90 8.28
N GLU A 660 3.11 4.80 7.85
CA GLU A 660 2.28 4.74 6.65
C GLU A 660 0.84 5.22 6.91
N ARG A 661 0.44 5.25 8.18
CA ARG A 661 -0.94 5.49 8.59
C ARG A 661 -1.21 6.90 9.13
N ILE A 662 -0.18 7.70 9.37
CA ILE A 662 -0.34 9.06 9.93
C ILE A 662 -1.18 10.00 9.06
N PHE A 663 -1.34 9.68 7.77
CA PHE A 663 -2.18 10.43 6.84
C PHE A 663 -3.59 9.84 6.69
N GLU A 664 -3.92 8.76 7.41
CA GLU A 664 -5.27 8.19 7.44
C GLU A 664 -6.16 8.99 8.39
N PRO A 665 -7.45 9.23 8.02
CA PRO A 665 -8.41 9.90 8.89
C PRO A 665 -8.57 9.18 10.23
N GLY A 666 -8.62 9.95 11.33
CA GLY A 666 -8.80 9.42 12.67
C GLY A 666 -7.56 8.83 13.32
N VAL A 667 -6.45 8.66 12.58
CA VAL A 667 -5.20 8.17 13.16
C VAL A 667 -4.54 9.26 13.99
N THR A 668 -4.52 9.07 15.31
CA THR A 668 -3.89 10.00 16.24
C THR A 668 -3.45 9.29 17.51
N THR A 669 -2.34 9.75 18.07
CA THR A 669 -1.86 9.38 19.41
C THR A 669 -1.95 10.55 20.41
N LYS A 670 -2.50 11.69 19.95
CA LYS A 670 -2.85 12.82 20.83
C LYS A 670 -4.15 12.50 21.60
N LEU A 671 -4.10 12.59 22.93
CA LEU A 671 -5.31 12.45 23.76
C LEU A 671 -6.30 13.56 23.41
N GLY A 672 -7.52 13.20 22.96
CA GLY A 672 -8.54 14.17 22.52
C GLY A 672 -8.33 14.72 21.10
N GLY A 673 -7.29 14.29 20.37
CA GLY A 673 -7.08 14.68 18.97
C GLY A 673 -8.06 13.97 18.02
N PHE A 674 -8.43 14.62 16.92
CA PHE A 674 -9.31 14.06 15.90
C PHE A 674 -8.58 13.28 14.80
N GLY A 675 -7.24 13.34 14.75
CA GLY A 675 -6.45 12.69 13.69
C GLY A 675 -6.70 13.25 12.29
N MET A 676 -7.14 14.50 12.17
CA MET A 676 -7.52 15.11 10.89
C MET A 676 -6.52 16.15 10.37
N GLY A 677 -5.63 16.68 11.21
CA GLY A 677 -4.74 17.77 10.82
C GLY A 677 -3.79 17.41 9.64
N LEU A 678 -3.16 16.24 9.70
CA LEU A 678 -2.30 15.74 8.61
C LEU A 678 -3.10 15.36 7.37
N VAL A 679 -4.33 14.86 7.54
CA VAL A 679 -5.24 14.56 6.41
C VAL A 679 -5.59 15.83 5.65
N VAL A 680 -5.97 16.90 6.36
CA VAL A 680 -6.29 18.20 5.76
C VAL A 680 -5.09 18.81 5.06
N ALA A 681 -3.92 18.80 5.69
CA ALA A 681 -2.68 19.29 5.10
C ALA A 681 -2.36 18.55 3.79
N ASN A 682 -2.43 17.21 3.82
CA ASN A 682 -2.17 16.36 2.66
C ASN A 682 -3.18 16.59 1.52
N GLU A 683 -4.47 16.72 1.83
CA GLU A 683 -5.53 17.02 0.84
C GLU A 683 -5.31 18.37 0.14
N ILE A 684 -4.96 19.41 0.89
CA ILE A 684 -4.70 20.73 0.31
C ILE A 684 -3.51 20.63 -0.64
N ILE A 685 -2.40 20.04 -0.22
CA ILE A 685 -1.18 19.91 -1.03
C ILE A 685 -1.44 19.08 -2.29
N ALA A 686 -2.09 17.93 -2.16
CA ALA A 686 -2.38 17.02 -3.26
C ALA A 686 -3.32 17.65 -4.31
N SER A 687 -4.28 18.47 -3.87
CA SER A 687 -5.20 19.15 -4.80
C SER A 687 -4.54 20.20 -5.71
N HIS A 688 -3.35 20.63 -5.34
CA HIS A 688 -2.52 21.57 -6.13
C HIS A 688 -1.35 20.86 -6.83
N GLY A 689 -1.40 19.52 -6.91
CA GLY A 689 -0.40 18.72 -7.62
C GLY A 689 0.92 18.54 -6.87
N GLY A 690 0.94 18.85 -5.57
CA GLY A 690 2.05 18.58 -4.65
C GLY A 690 1.89 17.25 -3.91
N TYR A 691 2.86 16.95 -3.06
CA TYR A 691 2.78 15.81 -2.14
C TYR A 691 3.36 16.17 -0.77
N LEU A 692 2.85 15.51 0.27
CA LEU A 692 3.33 15.58 1.65
C LEU A 692 3.89 14.21 2.03
N LYS A 693 5.12 14.17 2.54
CA LYS A 693 5.75 12.94 3.02
C LYS A 693 6.42 13.16 4.37
N ASN A 694 6.56 12.09 5.13
CA ASN A 694 7.38 12.04 6.32
C ASN A 694 8.74 11.42 5.99
N ILE A 695 9.82 12.05 6.40
CA ILE A 695 11.19 11.56 6.26
C ILE A 695 11.64 10.96 7.58
N GLN A 696 12.23 9.77 7.53
CA GLN A 696 12.77 9.12 8.72
C GLN A 696 14.12 8.46 8.43
N PRO A 697 15.04 8.57 9.38
CA PRO A 697 14.95 9.35 10.62
C PRO A 697 14.82 10.85 10.34
N GLY A 698 14.11 11.59 11.22
CA GLY A 698 13.98 13.05 11.10
C GLY A 698 15.33 13.74 11.29
N TYR A 699 15.54 14.84 10.57
CA TYR A 699 16.85 15.53 10.52
C TYR A 699 17.31 16.09 11.87
N LEU A 700 16.37 16.46 12.75
CA LEU A 700 16.65 16.91 14.13
C LEU A 700 16.41 15.82 15.18
N GLY A 701 16.24 14.57 14.76
CA GLY A 701 15.98 13.44 15.66
C GLY A 701 14.53 13.27 16.10
N GLY A 702 13.60 14.14 15.65
CA GLY A 702 12.17 14.03 15.80
C GLY A 702 11.50 13.65 14.48
N ALA A 703 10.42 14.34 14.08
CA ALA A 703 9.79 14.15 12.78
C ALA A 703 10.30 15.20 11.76
N THR A 704 10.33 14.81 10.51
CA THR A 704 10.53 15.70 9.36
C THR A 704 9.39 15.50 8.38
N PHE A 705 8.71 16.60 8.04
CA PHE A 705 7.68 16.63 7.00
C PHE A 705 8.15 17.46 5.81
N GLU A 706 8.22 16.83 4.64
CA GLU A 706 8.52 17.50 3.38
C GLU A 706 7.25 17.69 2.55
N MET A 707 7.05 18.91 2.08
CA MET A 707 5.93 19.34 1.23
C MET A 707 6.45 19.85 -0.09
N THR A 708 5.85 19.39 -1.18
CA THR A 708 6.22 19.84 -2.53
C THR A 708 5.12 20.73 -3.09
N PHE A 709 5.48 21.92 -3.53
CA PHE A 709 4.57 22.89 -4.15
C PHE A 709 5.00 23.25 -5.57
N PRO A 710 4.10 23.28 -6.57
CA PRO A 710 4.41 23.82 -7.88
C PRO A 710 4.78 25.31 -7.81
N ILE A 711 5.88 25.70 -8.48
CA ILE A 711 6.28 27.10 -8.58
C ILE A 711 5.26 27.86 -9.45
N TYR A 712 4.79 28.99 -8.95
CA TYR A 712 3.97 29.89 -9.76
C TYR A 712 4.81 30.55 -10.86
N LYS A 713 4.40 30.40 -12.12
CA LYS A 713 5.10 30.92 -13.32
C LYS A 713 4.38 32.08 -14.00
N GLY A 714 3.27 32.56 -13.43
CA GLY A 714 2.52 33.68 -14.00
C GLY A 714 3.10 35.05 -13.62
N GLU A 715 2.59 36.13 -14.25
CA GLU A 715 2.95 37.50 -13.88
C GLU A 715 2.47 37.82 -12.47
N ILE A 716 3.39 38.27 -11.62
CA ILE A 716 3.11 38.73 -10.27
C ILE A 716 2.64 40.20 -10.39
N LYS A 717 1.36 40.44 -10.10
CA LYS A 717 0.84 41.79 -9.98
C LYS A 717 1.14 42.30 -8.57
N ASP A 718 2.11 43.18 -8.45
CA ASP A 718 2.38 43.89 -7.20
C ASP A 718 1.19 44.80 -6.84
N ASP A 719 0.49 44.50 -5.78
CA ASP A 719 -0.43 45.39 -5.10
C ASP A 719 0.34 46.25 -4.09
N THR A 720 1.18 47.15 -4.62
CA THR A 720 1.64 48.29 -3.83
C THR A 720 0.65 49.45 -4.04
N ASN A 721 -0.56 49.33 -3.44
CA ASN A 721 -1.48 50.44 -3.11
C ASN A 721 -2.78 49.85 -2.54
N ASN A 722 -2.78 49.67 -1.22
CA ASN A 722 -3.85 50.01 -0.25
C ASN A 722 -3.46 49.58 1.16
#